data_75508c154ef061fbf20c36c3bf07504b
#
_entry.id   75508c154ef061fbf20c36c3bf07504b
#
_cell.length_a   1.000
_cell.length_b   1.000
_cell.length_c   1.000
_cell.angle_alpha   90.00
_cell.angle_beta   90.00
_cell.angle_gamma   90.00
#
_symmetry.space_group_name_H-M   'P 1'
#
loop_
_entity.id
_entity.type
_entity.pdbx_description
1 polymer ?
#
loop_
_entity_poly.entity_id
_entity_poly.type
_entity_poly.pdbx_seq_one_letter_code
_entity_poly.pdbx_strand_id
1 'polypeptide(L)'
;MANLTLIPSPAEAARAELKSYNVTIPMGTLSIGVDNIHHDVFLSPKFVQGARDYLFDLIRQNTKAAYFPGIELHATRGPDGPAFRKLLIELLQSGLTQAKYHKNIEMDLLFRLALLKFLSTEIGNQFANVILEVKEWIRQRGEHFERSQQAHAIKARLSELQSVKRSVVRTVGQQVAQILADAEEHVVSKTRRALFGDDYVAYYDLLKNRLVFLDGGKDDVHFLNHYVLLGNYARDVDRFENMDALFQEILRNAGLAIEQDPAHAEAKKEYEGLLEQARATREDIANLEGQVDALRKKLGRGDGFITKFLSSADPANLKAALTDAESRLKHQEGRLELLAPKIDGAKQKLDFWNKKFESHLGDYLNNLECAKLLFDSTGAGETEGATRERLLGQLIAQLEERGLLEHVLASYEIRAVASEYSPPVHLQQLRRALVSKDELKSVAQVLKHVPARKLSLKPIEDLSKKIHRYSREEIRGLVLKFAVDFLRLRRDLRDAEHLTTCMERINLVTTEQVRELSRLNNRLYECVLQEEAKPKQDNVVSHVIIKADVRGSTKMTQDLLSRGLSPASHFSLNLHEPVKKLLDRYAAKKVFIEGDAIVLAIFETEATLTYARCVAKACILSRQILAVCSTYNDRAALNDLPPLELGVGVAYQGSAPTYWTDGDSRIMISKALNLSDRLSGCAKLAKRLLTRQESDFSLFQFLTALEGASSEELDEFLVRYNMNGIELNEEGFSKLSEEISLNSIDTKLDMPWGKEAVTLYFGEVPMGESVELLVLRKGFARQLLPDGKIGAPSTHPYYEVCTSPDLYELVAALLRSQQVAAVVEAVS
;
A
#
# COMPACT_ATOMS: atom_id res chain seq x y z
N MET A 1 -19.49 -26.55 -56.34
CA MET A 1 -19.37 -25.78 -55.11
C MET A 1 -17.96 -25.96 -54.57
N ALA A 2 -17.06 -25.06 -54.89
CA ALA A 2 -15.67 -25.11 -54.41
C ALA A 2 -15.64 -24.54 -53.01
N ASN A 3 -15.15 -25.29 -52.03
CA ASN A 3 -14.84 -24.85 -50.70
C ASN A 3 -13.76 -23.77 -50.76
N LEU A 4 -14.15 -22.52 -50.66
CA LEU A 4 -13.24 -21.43 -50.32
C LEU A 4 -12.81 -21.65 -48.85
N THR A 5 -11.70 -22.31 -48.65
CA THR A 5 -10.93 -22.24 -47.41
C THR A 5 -10.56 -20.74 -47.24
N LEU A 6 -11.22 -20.06 -46.31
CA LEU A 6 -10.82 -18.75 -45.84
C LEU A 6 -9.39 -18.87 -45.30
N ILE A 7 -8.43 -18.38 -46.08
CA ILE A 7 -7.06 -18.16 -45.60
C ILE A 7 -7.15 -17.16 -44.48
N PRO A 8 -6.78 -17.47 -43.21
CA PRO A 8 -6.82 -16.52 -42.14
C PRO A 8 -6.04 -15.27 -42.56
N SER A 9 -6.60 -14.09 -42.24
CA SER A 9 -5.92 -12.83 -42.55
C SER A 9 -4.55 -12.83 -41.85
N PRO A 10 -3.49 -12.21 -42.42
CA PRO A 10 -2.18 -12.12 -41.78
C PRO A 10 -2.20 -11.55 -40.38
N ALA A 11 -3.23 -10.76 -40.05
CA ALA A 11 -3.48 -10.22 -38.73
C ALA A 11 -3.92 -11.28 -37.69
N GLU A 12 -4.53 -12.39 -38.08
CA GLU A 12 -4.97 -13.45 -37.16
C GLU A 12 -3.82 -14.37 -36.74
N ALA A 13 -2.81 -14.58 -37.58
CA ALA A 13 -1.64 -15.39 -37.24
C ALA A 13 -0.70 -14.70 -36.22
N ALA A 14 -0.60 -13.38 -36.26
CA ALA A 14 0.22 -12.60 -35.32
C ALA A 14 -0.49 -12.31 -33.98
N ARG A 15 -1.78 -12.54 -33.88
CA ARG A 15 -2.61 -12.26 -32.68
C ARG A 15 -2.28 -13.11 -31.47
N ALA A 16 -1.79 -14.34 -31.68
CA ALA A 16 -1.67 -15.33 -30.60
C ALA A 16 -0.41 -15.17 -29.74
N GLU A 17 0.56 -14.35 -30.13
CA GLU A 17 1.91 -14.35 -29.54
C GLU A 17 2.34 -13.08 -28.80
N LEU A 18 1.68 -11.93 -29.04
CA LEU A 18 2.01 -10.69 -28.33
C LEU A 18 1.44 -10.69 -26.92
N LYS A 19 2.32 -10.79 -25.93
CA LYS A 19 1.98 -10.71 -24.52
C LYS A 19 2.29 -9.31 -23.98
N SER A 20 1.38 -8.78 -23.16
CA SER A 20 1.62 -7.55 -22.43
C SER A 20 2.64 -7.77 -21.31
N TYR A 21 3.42 -6.74 -20.99
CA TYR A 21 4.30 -6.70 -19.82
C TYR A 21 3.92 -5.50 -18.94
N ASN A 22 3.30 -5.79 -17.83
CA ASN A 22 2.90 -4.79 -16.83
C ASN A 22 3.14 -5.33 -15.40
N VAL A 23 4.41 -5.68 -15.14
CA VAL A 23 4.80 -6.15 -13.81
C VAL A 23 4.83 -4.98 -12.84
N THR A 24 4.14 -5.13 -11.70
CA THR A 24 4.11 -4.15 -10.60
C THR A 24 4.35 -4.88 -9.29
N ILE A 25 5.19 -4.31 -8.42
CA ILE A 25 5.49 -4.93 -7.12
C ILE A 25 4.30 -4.76 -6.18
N PRO A 26 3.71 -5.86 -5.69
CA PRO A 26 2.63 -5.79 -4.73
C PRO A 26 3.16 -5.42 -3.33
N MET A 27 2.46 -4.51 -2.65
CA MET A 27 2.71 -4.11 -1.25
C MET A 27 1.39 -3.90 -0.49
N GLY A 28 0.29 -4.47 -1.00
CA GLY A 28 -1.06 -4.19 -0.49
C GLY A 28 -1.38 -4.88 0.84
N THR A 29 -0.69 -5.97 1.17
CA THR A 29 -0.88 -6.71 2.42
C THR A 29 0.01 -6.19 3.56
N LEU A 30 0.91 -5.25 3.28
CA LEU A 30 1.85 -4.73 4.26
C LEU A 30 1.26 -3.54 5.03
N SER A 31 1.52 -3.51 6.34
CA SER A 31 1.12 -2.40 7.19
C SER A 31 1.92 -1.15 6.90
N ILE A 32 1.24 -0.01 6.83
CA ILE A 32 1.86 1.31 6.73
C ILE A 32 2.44 1.70 8.10
N GLY A 33 3.58 2.38 8.12
CA GLY A 33 4.30 2.82 9.30
C GLY A 33 3.58 3.86 10.16
N VAL A 34 4.27 4.43 11.12
CA VAL A 34 3.67 5.36 12.10
C VAL A 34 3.25 6.70 11.51
N ASP A 35 3.77 7.10 10.37
CA ASP A 35 3.36 8.32 9.66
C ASP A 35 2.10 8.13 8.79
N ASN A 36 1.59 6.91 8.66
CA ASN A 36 0.45 6.51 7.82
C ASN A 36 0.65 6.76 6.31
N ILE A 37 1.86 6.95 5.85
CA ILE A 37 2.22 7.21 4.45
C ILE A 37 3.21 6.16 3.95
N HIS A 38 4.26 5.89 4.72
CA HIS A 38 5.38 5.04 4.32
C HIS A 38 5.40 3.74 5.11
N HIS A 39 6.04 2.71 4.56
CA HIS A 39 6.38 1.50 5.29
C HIS A 39 7.68 1.72 6.06
N ASP A 40 7.68 1.50 7.37
CA ASP A 40 8.85 1.65 8.23
C ASP A 40 9.75 0.42 8.14
N VAL A 41 10.95 0.57 7.59
CA VAL A 41 11.93 -0.50 7.47
C VAL A 41 13.22 -0.13 8.20
N PHE A 42 13.67 -1.03 9.07
CA PHE A 42 14.94 -0.93 9.77
C PHE A 42 15.93 -1.95 9.20
N LEU A 43 17.04 -1.46 8.67
CA LEU A 43 18.12 -2.31 8.17
C LEU A 43 19.17 -2.57 9.26
N SER A 44 19.81 -3.74 9.20
CA SER A 44 20.91 -4.13 10.08
C SER A 44 21.97 -3.04 10.21
N PRO A 45 22.26 -2.55 11.43
CA PRO A 45 23.34 -1.58 11.67
C PRO A 45 24.70 -2.07 11.17
N LYS A 46 25.01 -3.35 11.38
CA LYS A 46 26.26 -3.96 10.93
C LYS A 46 26.36 -3.98 9.41
N PHE A 47 25.24 -4.32 8.72
CA PHE A 47 25.18 -4.25 7.27
C PHE A 47 25.33 -2.81 6.77
N VAL A 48 24.61 -1.86 7.35
CA VAL A 48 24.65 -0.42 6.97
C VAL A 48 26.07 0.10 7.09
N GLN A 49 26.78 -0.19 8.20
CA GLN A 49 28.15 0.25 8.39
C GLN A 49 29.10 -0.43 7.39
N GLY A 50 29.02 -1.75 7.23
CA GLY A 50 29.87 -2.48 6.28
C GLY A 50 29.65 -2.05 4.82
N ALA A 51 28.41 -1.70 4.45
CA ALA A 51 28.10 -1.15 3.15
C ALA A 51 28.70 0.26 2.96
N ARG A 52 28.61 1.13 3.97
CA ARG A 52 29.23 2.46 3.95
C ARG A 52 30.74 2.39 3.76
N ASP A 53 31.39 1.57 4.55
CA ASP A 53 32.85 1.38 4.47
C ASP A 53 33.26 0.86 3.09
N TYR A 54 32.55 -0.15 2.58
CA TYR A 54 32.79 -0.70 1.24
C TYR A 54 32.58 0.34 0.14
N LEU A 55 31.45 1.07 0.16
CA LEU A 55 31.15 2.09 -0.84
C LEU A 55 32.14 3.26 -0.81
N PHE A 56 32.54 3.68 0.38
CA PHE A 56 33.54 4.72 0.56
C PHE A 56 34.90 4.33 -0.08
N ASP A 57 35.40 3.12 0.21
CA ASP A 57 36.61 2.60 -0.36
C ASP A 57 36.53 2.38 -1.87
N LEU A 58 35.38 1.90 -2.35
CA LEU A 58 35.12 1.71 -3.78
C LEU A 58 35.13 3.04 -4.54
N ILE A 59 34.52 4.10 -3.97
CA ILE A 59 34.52 5.44 -4.54
C ILE A 59 35.95 6.00 -4.55
N ARG A 60 36.70 5.83 -3.48
CA ARG A 60 38.12 6.27 -3.41
C ARG A 60 38.96 5.58 -4.47
N GLN A 61 38.74 4.29 -4.69
CA GLN A 61 39.46 3.54 -5.73
C GLN A 61 39.12 4.07 -7.14
N ASN A 62 37.85 4.30 -7.43
CA ASN A 62 37.38 4.77 -8.74
C ASN A 62 37.68 6.27 -9.00
N THR A 63 37.87 7.05 -7.97
CA THR A 63 38.25 8.47 -8.08
C THR A 63 39.75 8.70 -8.15
N LYS A 64 40.58 7.66 -7.96
CA LYS A 64 41.99 7.79 -7.74
C LYS A 64 42.30 8.84 -6.64
N ALA A 65 41.36 9.00 -5.70
CA ALA A 65 41.49 9.97 -4.61
C ALA A 65 42.67 9.65 -3.67
N ALA A 66 43.21 8.43 -3.74
CA ALA A 66 44.46 8.07 -3.07
C ALA A 66 45.68 8.87 -3.58
N TYR A 67 45.57 9.61 -4.69
CA TYR A 67 46.60 10.41 -5.30
C TYR A 67 46.45 11.93 -5.07
N PHE A 68 46.08 12.33 -3.87
CA PHE A 68 46.37 13.71 -3.45
C PHE A 68 47.81 13.74 -2.88
N PRO A 69 48.77 14.34 -3.59
CA PRO A 69 50.16 14.34 -3.12
C PRO A 69 50.27 14.97 -1.73
N GLY A 70 50.80 14.21 -0.75
CA GLY A 70 50.95 14.65 0.63
C GLY A 70 49.70 14.58 1.51
N ILE A 71 48.59 13.98 1.05
CA ILE A 71 47.45 13.65 1.89
C ILE A 71 47.49 12.16 2.19
N GLU A 72 47.90 11.79 3.40
CA GLU A 72 47.63 10.48 3.97
C GLU A 72 46.14 10.47 4.42
N LEU A 73 45.25 10.24 3.50
CA LEU A 73 43.88 9.80 3.82
C LEU A 73 44.04 8.42 4.46
N HIS A 74 43.40 8.17 5.57
CA HIS A 74 43.50 6.95 6.38
C HIS A 74 43.76 5.72 5.51
N ALA A 75 44.85 4.99 5.82
CA ALA A 75 45.30 3.84 5.05
C ALA A 75 44.21 2.77 5.00
N THR A 76 43.50 2.69 3.89
CA THR A 76 42.44 1.69 3.68
C THR A 76 43.02 0.49 2.95
N ARG A 77 42.55 -0.71 3.37
CA ARG A 77 42.96 -1.99 2.76
C ARG A 77 42.39 -2.16 1.34
N GLY A 78 41.70 -1.18 0.81
CA GLY A 78 40.88 -1.27 -0.41
C GLY A 78 39.52 -1.94 -0.16
N PRO A 79 38.60 -1.81 -1.13
CA PRO A 79 37.24 -2.33 -0.96
C PRO A 79 37.22 -3.87 -0.86
N ASP A 80 36.75 -4.38 0.28
CA ASP A 80 36.62 -5.83 0.52
C ASP A 80 35.30 -6.33 -0.05
N GLY A 81 35.29 -6.60 -1.36
CA GLY A 81 34.12 -7.13 -2.07
C GLY A 81 33.59 -8.45 -1.53
N PRO A 82 34.45 -9.45 -1.21
CA PRO A 82 34.04 -10.70 -0.57
C PRO A 82 33.32 -10.51 0.77
N ALA A 83 33.86 -9.66 1.66
CA ALA A 83 33.22 -9.38 2.95
C ALA A 83 31.86 -8.68 2.79
N PHE A 84 31.78 -7.68 1.92
CA PHE A 84 30.51 -7.02 1.60
C PHE A 84 29.50 -7.98 1.01
N ARG A 85 29.90 -8.83 0.05
CA ARG A 85 29.03 -9.85 -0.55
C ARG A 85 28.50 -10.83 0.49
N LYS A 86 29.32 -11.23 1.47
CA LYS A 86 28.91 -12.12 2.55
C LYS A 86 27.81 -11.47 3.41
N LEU A 87 28.03 -10.23 3.87
CA LEU A 87 27.05 -9.47 4.62
C LEU A 87 25.73 -9.30 3.85
N LEU A 88 25.82 -9.04 2.55
CA LEU A 88 24.66 -8.92 1.67
C LEU A 88 23.87 -10.21 1.60
N ILE A 89 24.53 -11.35 1.39
CA ILE A 89 23.87 -12.68 1.34
C ILE A 89 23.19 -12.98 2.69
N GLU A 90 23.85 -12.75 3.81
CA GLU A 90 23.31 -12.96 5.15
C GLU A 90 22.04 -12.10 5.38
N LEU A 91 22.06 -10.83 4.98
CA LEU A 91 20.90 -9.94 5.06
C LEU A 91 19.73 -10.43 4.19
N LEU A 92 20.03 -10.81 2.94
CA LEU A 92 19.05 -11.32 1.99
C LEU A 92 18.39 -12.61 2.49
N GLN A 93 19.17 -13.52 3.09
CA GLN A 93 18.66 -14.76 3.70
C GLN A 93 17.81 -14.49 4.93
N SER A 94 18.19 -13.51 5.76
CA SER A 94 17.39 -13.10 6.92
C SER A 94 16.03 -12.57 6.51
N GLY A 95 15.98 -11.67 5.51
CA GLY A 95 14.72 -11.15 4.98
C GLY A 95 13.81 -12.26 4.43
N LEU A 96 14.39 -13.19 3.66
CA LEU A 96 13.65 -14.33 3.11
C LEU A 96 13.13 -15.27 4.21
N THR A 97 13.89 -15.47 5.30
CA THR A 97 13.47 -16.28 6.43
C THR A 97 12.26 -15.65 7.13
N GLN A 98 12.25 -14.34 7.29
CA GLN A 98 11.11 -13.61 7.87
C GLN A 98 9.88 -13.68 6.97
N ALA A 99 10.04 -13.46 5.66
CA ALA A 99 8.95 -13.59 4.69
C ALA A 99 8.32 -14.99 4.71
N LYS A 100 9.14 -16.03 4.84
CA LYS A 100 8.68 -17.42 5.02
C LYS A 100 7.89 -17.60 6.31
N TYR A 101 8.40 -17.08 7.43
CA TYR A 101 7.74 -17.18 8.73
C TYR A 101 6.34 -16.55 8.71
N HIS A 102 6.22 -15.36 8.12
CA HIS A 102 4.95 -14.65 7.97
C HIS A 102 4.11 -15.12 6.77
N LYS A 103 4.60 -16.08 5.99
CA LYS A 103 3.96 -16.56 4.73
C LYS A 103 3.59 -15.42 3.78
N ASN A 104 4.40 -14.35 3.77
CA ASN A 104 4.14 -13.14 3.00
C ASN A 104 5.35 -12.76 2.15
N ILE A 105 5.26 -12.97 0.82
CA ILE A 105 6.33 -12.63 -0.12
C ILE A 105 6.52 -11.12 -0.27
N GLU A 106 5.47 -10.31 -0.05
CA GLU A 106 5.56 -8.86 -0.14
C GLU A 106 6.58 -8.30 0.87
N MET A 107 6.77 -8.99 2.01
CA MET A 107 7.79 -8.63 3.00
C MET A 107 9.21 -8.77 2.43
N ASP A 108 9.52 -9.85 1.68
CA ASP A 108 10.83 -10.00 1.03
C ASP A 108 11.04 -8.93 -0.05
N LEU A 109 10.00 -8.63 -0.84
CA LEU A 109 10.03 -7.55 -1.84
C LEU A 109 10.25 -6.18 -1.17
N LEU A 110 9.61 -5.90 -0.04
CA LEU A 110 9.82 -4.68 0.74
C LEU A 110 11.28 -4.54 1.19
N PHE A 111 11.89 -5.62 1.71
CA PHE A 111 13.29 -5.60 2.13
C PHE A 111 14.24 -5.38 0.96
N ARG A 112 13.94 -5.93 -0.24
CA ARG A 112 14.72 -5.69 -1.46
C ARG A 112 14.64 -4.23 -1.90
N LEU A 113 13.45 -3.65 -1.89
CA LEU A 113 13.23 -2.23 -2.20
C LEU A 113 13.95 -1.32 -1.20
N ALA A 114 13.88 -1.62 0.10
CA ALA A 114 14.60 -0.89 1.14
C ALA A 114 16.11 -0.95 0.95
N LEU A 115 16.64 -2.11 0.59
CA LEU A 115 18.05 -2.32 0.26
C LEU A 115 18.46 -1.51 -0.98
N LEU A 116 17.68 -1.53 -2.06
CA LEU A 116 17.93 -0.73 -3.26
C LEU A 116 17.90 0.77 -2.96
N LYS A 117 16.91 1.24 -2.20
CA LYS A 117 16.81 2.64 -1.75
C LYS A 117 18.05 3.04 -0.95
N PHE A 118 18.46 2.22 0.02
CA PHE A 118 19.65 2.47 0.82
C PHE A 118 20.91 2.56 -0.05
N LEU A 119 21.20 1.53 -0.86
CA LEU A 119 22.44 1.47 -1.65
C LEU A 119 22.48 2.59 -2.70
N SER A 120 21.41 2.87 -3.42
CA SER A 120 21.38 3.92 -4.44
C SER A 120 21.60 5.31 -3.84
N THR A 121 21.02 5.58 -2.66
CA THR A 121 21.20 6.86 -1.94
C THR A 121 22.61 6.96 -1.35
N GLU A 122 23.10 5.86 -0.77
CA GLU A 122 24.36 5.85 -0.03
C GLU A 122 25.59 6.04 -0.95
N ILE A 123 25.54 5.62 -2.21
CA ILE A 123 26.61 5.91 -3.20
C ILE A 123 26.83 7.43 -3.31
N GLY A 124 25.74 8.21 -3.42
CA GLY A 124 25.81 9.66 -3.48
C GLY A 124 26.35 10.29 -2.20
N ASN A 125 25.90 9.78 -1.05
CA ASN A 125 26.33 10.23 0.27
C ASN A 125 27.83 9.96 0.49
N GLN A 126 28.32 8.76 0.17
CA GLN A 126 29.73 8.42 0.34
C GLN A 126 30.61 9.17 -0.64
N PHE A 127 30.15 9.49 -1.84
CA PHE A 127 30.88 10.41 -2.72
C PHE A 127 31.03 11.81 -2.09
N ALA A 128 29.98 12.33 -1.46
CA ALA A 128 30.05 13.60 -0.74
C ALA A 128 31.00 13.52 0.47
N ASN A 129 31.00 12.40 1.20
CA ASN A 129 31.90 12.17 2.33
C ASN A 129 33.36 12.16 1.91
N VAL A 130 33.73 11.57 0.78
CA VAL A 130 35.12 11.63 0.23
C VAL A 130 35.54 13.08 0.00
N ILE A 131 34.62 13.91 -0.54
CA ILE A 131 34.95 15.35 -0.74
C ILE A 131 35.05 16.09 0.58
N LEU A 132 34.19 15.80 1.54
CA LEU A 132 34.21 16.41 2.87
C LEU A 132 35.48 16.06 3.63
N GLU A 133 35.96 14.82 3.59
CA GLU A 133 37.21 14.37 4.22
C GLU A 133 38.39 15.17 3.73
N VAL A 134 38.51 15.38 2.41
CA VAL A 134 39.60 16.19 1.85
C VAL A 134 39.50 17.67 2.25
N LYS A 135 38.27 18.23 2.26
CA LYS A 135 38.06 19.62 2.71
C LYS A 135 38.43 19.81 4.18
N GLU A 136 38.02 18.87 5.03
CA GLU A 136 38.31 18.89 6.46
C GLU A 136 39.83 18.75 6.72
N TRP A 137 40.50 17.87 5.97
CA TRP A 137 41.94 17.72 6.02
C TRP A 137 42.69 19.04 5.72
N ILE A 138 42.20 19.83 4.72
CA ILE A 138 42.74 21.17 4.42
C ILE A 138 42.50 22.11 5.62
N ARG A 139 41.31 22.13 6.17
CA ARG A 139 40.89 23.03 7.26
C ARG A 139 41.69 22.79 8.54
N GLN A 140 41.95 21.53 8.89
CA GLN A 140 42.72 21.16 10.08
C GLN A 140 44.16 21.67 10.06
N ARG A 141 44.74 22.01 8.89
CA ARG A 141 46.06 22.59 8.74
C ARG A 141 46.12 24.11 8.90
N GLY A 142 45.04 24.74 9.12
CA GLY A 142 44.87 26.16 9.42
C GLY A 142 45.00 27.12 8.23
N GLU A 143 44.71 28.39 8.46
CA GLU A 143 44.64 29.44 7.43
C GLU A 143 45.90 29.61 6.60
N HIS A 144 47.06 29.39 7.21
CA HIS A 144 48.35 29.55 6.52
C HIS A 144 48.52 28.50 5.41
N PHE A 145 48.11 27.27 5.68
CA PHE A 145 48.10 26.20 4.69
C PHE A 145 47.02 26.43 3.62
N GLU A 146 45.84 26.94 4.00
CA GLU A 146 44.76 27.22 3.05
C GLU A 146 45.13 28.20 1.94
N ARG A 147 46.08 29.11 2.21
CA ARG A 147 46.60 30.08 1.26
C ARG A 147 47.82 29.57 0.48
N SER A 148 48.31 28.40 0.77
CA SER A 148 49.48 27.81 0.12
C SER A 148 49.17 27.35 -1.33
N GLN A 149 50.22 27.29 -2.16
CA GLN A 149 50.13 26.78 -3.52
C GLN A 149 49.67 25.29 -3.54
N GLN A 150 50.07 24.54 -2.50
CA GLN A 150 49.65 23.13 -2.35
C GLN A 150 48.14 23.00 -2.08
N ALA A 151 47.58 23.85 -1.21
CA ALA A 151 46.16 23.85 -0.95
C ALA A 151 45.35 24.27 -2.20
N HIS A 152 45.85 25.20 -3.01
CA HIS A 152 45.24 25.59 -4.27
C HIS A 152 45.23 24.41 -5.28
N ALA A 153 46.31 23.67 -5.39
CA ALA A 153 46.42 22.49 -6.24
C ALA A 153 45.40 21.39 -5.80
N ILE A 154 45.25 21.19 -4.49
CA ILE A 154 44.28 20.24 -3.93
C ILE A 154 42.85 20.71 -4.20
N LYS A 155 42.55 22.01 -4.00
CA LYS A 155 41.21 22.58 -4.30
C LYS A 155 40.87 22.47 -5.79
N ALA A 156 41.82 22.70 -6.69
CA ALA A 156 41.61 22.51 -8.15
C ALA A 156 41.28 21.04 -8.47
N ARG A 157 41.99 20.10 -7.86
CA ARG A 157 41.72 18.66 -8.03
C ARG A 157 40.40 18.22 -7.42
N LEU A 158 39.95 18.84 -6.33
CA LEU A 158 38.59 18.63 -5.81
C LEU A 158 37.51 19.10 -6.80
N SER A 159 37.71 20.21 -7.49
CA SER A 159 36.80 20.69 -8.53
C SER A 159 36.76 19.71 -9.70
N GLU A 160 37.91 19.18 -10.12
CA GLU A 160 38.00 18.11 -11.11
C GLU A 160 37.23 16.85 -10.67
N LEU A 161 37.42 16.41 -9.40
CA LEU A 161 36.69 15.28 -8.83
C LEU A 161 35.16 15.50 -8.83
N GLN A 162 34.68 16.70 -8.50
CA GLN A 162 33.25 17.04 -8.58
C GLN A 162 32.71 16.96 -10.00
N SER A 163 33.52 17.34 -11.00
CA SER A 163 33.09 17.26 -12.43
C SER A 163 32.88 15.83 -12.91
N VAL A 164 33.57 14.84 -12.33
CA VAL A 164 33.46 13.43 -12.68
C VAL A 164 32.47 12.65 -11.82
N LYS A 165 31.72 13.31 -10.90
CA LYS A 165 30.74 12.68 -10.01
C LYS A 165 29.86 11.68 -10.73
N ARG A 166 29.20 12.08 -11.83
CA ARG A 166 28.31 11.19 -12.59
C ARG A 166 29.00 9.93 -13.08
N SER A 167 30.24 10.06 -13.56
CA SER A 167 31.01 8.90 -14.02
C SER A 167 31.36 7.94 -12.89
N VAL A 168 31.74 8.46 -11.73
CA VAL A 168 32.04 7.65 -10.54
C VAL A 168 30.78 6.95 -10.02
N VAL A 169 29.68 7.69 -9.82
CA VAL A 169 28.40 7.14 -9.37
C VAL A 169 27.93 6.04 -10.30
N ARG A 170 27.98 6.24 -11.62
CA ARG A 170 27.66 5.21 -12.62
C ARG A 170 28.51 3.96 -12.46
N THR A 171 29.85 4.10 -12.38
CA THR A 171 30.77 2.96 -12.29
C THR A 171 30.56 2.19 -10.99
N VAL A 172 30.46 2.89 -9.87
CA VAL A 172 30.20 2.30 -8.54
C VAL A 172 28.82 1.63 -8.51
N GLY A 173 27.79 2.31 -9.02
CA GLY A 173 26.44 1.77 -9.12
C GLY A 173 26.37 0.48 -9.95
N GLN A 174 27.09 0.41 -11.06
CA GLN A 174 27.18 -0.82 -11.87
C GLN A 174 27.85 -1.97 -11.13
N GLN A 175 28.94 -1.68 -10.38
CA GLN A 175 29.64 -2.68 -9.57
C GLN A 175 28.76 -3.20 -8.42
N VAL A 176 28.06 -2.31 -7.74
CA VAL A 176 27.10 -2.66 -6.66
C VAL A 176 25.94 -3.49 -7.23
N ALA A 177 25.36 -3.06 -8.35
CA ALA A 177 24.29 -3.81 -9.02
C ALA A 177 24.74 -5.21 -9.43
N GLN A 178 25.98 -5.37 -9.89
CA GLN A 178 26.54 -6.68 -10.25
C GLN A 178 26.69 -7.57 -9.01
N ILE A 179 27.27 -7.04 -7.91
CA ILE A 179 27.41 -7.81 -6.66
C ILE A 179 26.04 -8.22 -6.10
N LEU A 180 25.04 -7.34 -6.18
CA LEU A 180 23.67 -7.64 -5.77
C LEU A 180 23.06 -8.75 -6.62
N ALA A 181 23.19 -8.67 -7.95
CA ALA A 181 22.74 -9.70 -8.88
C ALA A 181 23.41 -11.05 -8.61
N ASP A 182 24.75 -11.07 -8.41
CA ASP A 182 25.51 -12.28 -8.12
C ASP A 182 25.14 -12.90 -6.75
N ALA A 183 24.83 -12.07 -5.75
CA ALA A 183 24.36 -12.54 -4.45
C ALA A 183 22.96 -13.17 -4.54
N GLU A 184 22.08 -12.58 -5.33
CA GLU A 184 20.73 -13.08 -5.58
C GLU A 184 20.73 -14.41 -6.35
N GLU A 185 21.51 -14.55 -7.40
CA GLU A 185 21.39 -15.63 -8.37
C GLU A 185 21.80 -17.01 -7.81
N HIS A 186 22.86 -17.07 -7.00
CA HIS A 186 23.47 -18.35 -6.64
C HIS A 186 22.85 -19.05 -5.43
N VAL A 187 22.34 -18.29 -4.46
CA VAL A 187 21.88 -18.86 -3.18
C VAL A 187 20.40 -18.52 -2.93
N VAL A 188 20.06 -17.24 -3.04
CA VAL A 188 18.76 -16.71 -2.63
C VAL A 188 17.66 -17.13 -3.60
N SER A 189 17.90 -17.07 -4.90
CA SER A 189 16.92 -17.40 -5.94
C SER A 189 16.41 -18.85 -5.83
N LYS A 190 17.30 -19.83 -5.60
CA LYS A 190 16.90 -21.24 -5.43
C LYS A 190 16.02 -21.43 -4.20
N THR A 191 16.42 -20.86 -3.08
CA THR A 191 15.65 -20.93 -1.83
C THR A 191 14.27 -20.26 -1.99
N ARG A 192 14.20 -19.13 -2.66
CA ARG A 192 12.95 -18.40 -2.93
C ARG A 192 11.99 -19.23 -3.77
N ARG A 193 12.46 -19.81 -4.88
CA ARG A 193 11.66 -20.70 -5.73
C ARG A 193 11.11 -21.89 -4.96
N ALA A 194 11.91 -22.47 -4.09
CA ALA A 194 11.49 -23.61 -3.26
C ALA A 194 10.40 -23.20 -2.23
N LEU A 195 10.36 -21.94 -1.78
CA LEU A 195 9.44 -21.46 -0.76
C LEU A 195 8.16 -20.87 -1.34
N PHE A 196 8.23 -20.16 -2.47
CA PHE A 196 7.15 -19.35 -3.00
C PHE A 196 6.76 -19.68 -4.45
N GLY A 197 7.46 -20.64 -5.11
CA GLY A 197 7.20 -21.03 -6.49
C GLY A 197 7.79 -20.07 -7.54
N ASP A 198 7.38 -20.25 -8.81
CA ASP A 198 7.90 -19.49 -9.96
C ASP A 198 7.10 -18.23 -10.30
N ASP A 199 5.90 -18.07 -9.77
CA ASP A 199 4.99 -16.95 -10.09
C ASP A 199 5.58 -15.56 -9.74
N TYR A 200 6.54 -15.53 -8.83
CA TYR A 200 7.17 -14.30 -8.35
C TYR A 200 8.46 -13.92 -9.06
N VAL A 201 8.94 -14.72 -10.03
CA VAL A 201 10.23 -14.48 -10.71
C VAL A 201 10.28 -13.11 -11.39
N ALA A 202 9.18 -12.68 -12.01
CA ALA A 202 9.08 -11.40 -12.71
C ALA A 202 9.35 -10.19 -11.79
N TYR A 203 8.92 -10.23 -10.53
CA TYR A 203 9.17 -9.15 -9.56
C TYR A 203 10.66 -9.02 -9.24
N TYR A 204 11.37 -10.15 -9.11
CA TYR A 204 12.80 -10.13 -8.83
C TYR A 204 13.65 -9.76 -10.04
N ASP A 205 13.18 -10.05 -11.26
CA ASP A 205 13.84 -9.58 -12.48
C ASP A 205 13.70 -8.07 -12.63
N LEU A 206 12.56 -7.50 -12.26
CA LEU A 206 12.35 -6.06 -12.17
C LEU A 206 13.32 -5.40 -11.16
N LEU A 207 13.54 -6.01 -9.98
CA LEU A 207 14.46 -5.53 -8.95
C LEU A 207 15.96 -5.52 -9.39
N LYS A 208 16.31 -6.23 -10.48
CA LYS A 208 17.68 -6.21 -11.06
C LYS A 208 17.95 -4.98 -11.95
N ASN A 209 16.99 -4.07 -12.10
CA ASN A 209 17.11 -2.91 -12.97
C ASN A 209 18.26 -1.98 -12.52
N ARG A 210 19.27 -1.83 -13.41
CA ARG A 210 20.49 -1.06 -13.11
C ARG A 210 20.28 0.45 -13.18
N LEU A 211 19.19 0.92 -13.80
CA LEU A 211 18.92 2.36 -13.96
C LEU A 211 18.63 3.06 -12.64
N VAL A 212 18.20 2.33 -11.61
CA VAL A 212 17.98 2.88 -10.26
C VAL A 212 19.26 3.38 -9.59
N PHE A 213 20.43 2.95 -10.07
CA PHE A 213 21.75 3.39 -9.57
C PHE A 213 22.35 4.54 -10.37
N LEU A 214 21.64 5.06 -11.37
CA LEU A 214 22.10 6.24 -12.14
C LEU A 214 21.65 7.54 -11.46
N ASP A 215 22.55 8.53 -11.44
CA ASP A 215 22.22 9.88 -10.92
C ASP A 215 21.14 10.55 -11.79
N GLY A 216 19.95 10.69 -11.25
CA GLY A 216 18.78 11.24 -11.96
C GLY A 216 18.20 10.32 -13.06
N GLY A 217 18.52 9.03 -13.05
CA GLY A 217 17.95 8.02 -13.98
C GLY A 217 18.39 8.18 -15.45
N LYS A 218 19.27 9.17 -15.77
CA LYS A 218 19.70 9.48 -17.13
C LYS A 218 21.22 9.63 -17.21
N ASP A 219 21.86 8.79 -18.00
CA ASP A 219 23.30 8.86 -18.25
C ASP A 219 23.61 8.48 -19.72
N ASP A 220 24.07 9.45 -20.53
CA ASP A 220 24.33 9.27 -21.95
C ASP A 220 25.39 8.17 -22.23
N VAL A 221 26.40 8.03 -21.38
CA VAL A 221 27.43 6.99 -21.51
C VAL A 221 26.85 5.61 -21.25
N HIS A 222 25.98 5.49 -20.22
CA HIS A 222 25.30 4.24 -19.94
C HIS A 222 24.35 3.85 -21.08
N PHE A 223 23.56 4.82 -21.60
CA PHE A 223 22.63 4.57 -22.70
C PHE A 223 23.37 4.19 -23.99
N LEU A 224 24.47 4.89 -24.31
CA LEU A 224 25.32 4.54 -25.43
C LEU A 224 25.84 3.10 -25.36
N ASN A 225 26.27 2.64 -24.18
CA ASN A 225 26.90 1.33 -24.03
C ASN A 225 25.90 0.17 -23.94
N HIS A 226 24.74 0.37 -23.34
CA HIS A 226 23.79 -0.70 -23.01
C HIS A 226 22.50 -0.67 -23.82
N TYR A 227 22.15 0.47 -24.42
CA TYR A 227 20.91 0.67 -25.18
C TYR A 227 21.20 1.45 -26.48
N VAL A 228 20.47 2.52 -26.69
CA VAL A 228 20.63 3.46 -27.79
C VAL A 228 20.69 4.90 -27.24
N LEU A 229 21.58 5.72 -27.79
CA LEU A 229 21.69 7.12 -27.41
C LEU A 229 20.67 7.94 -28.18
N LEU A 230 19.60 8.39 -27.51
CA LEU A 230 18.56 9.25 -28.06
C LEU A 230 18.83 10.71 -27.73
N GLY A 231 18.12 11.64 -28.38
CA GLY A 231 18.13 13.06 -28.05
C GLY A 231 17.56 13.32 -26.66
N ASN A 232 18.20 14.23 -25.91
CA ASN A 232 17.78 14.57 -24.56
C ASN A 232 17.31 16.02 -24.39
N TYR A 233 17.29 16.82 -25.48
CA TYR A 233 16.77 18.19 -25.49
C TYR A 233 15.38 18.25 -26.13
N ALA A 234 14.56 19.18 -25.68
CA ALA A 234 13.20 19.36 -26.22
C ALA A 234 13.17 19.64 -27.75
N ARG A 235 14.25 20.18 -28.29
CA ARG A 235 14.42 20.44 -29.73
C ARG A 235 14.84 19.23 -30.57
N ASP A 236 15.30 18.16 -29.90
CA ASP A 236 15.81 16.98 -30.60
C ASP A 236 14.63 16.18 -31.17
N VAL A 237 14.65 15.94 -32.48
CA VAL A 237 13.56 15.20 -33.16
C VAL A 237 13.51 13.72 -32.72
N ASP A 238 14.64 13.17 -32.37
CA ASP A 238 14.83 11.77 -31.93
C ASP A 238 14.80 11.57 -30.40
N ARG A 239 14.11 12.45 -29.69
CA ARG A 239 13.89 12.27 -28.25
C ARG A 239 12.99 11.05 -27.98
N PHE A 240 13.09 10.53 -26.75
CA PHE A 240 12.38 9.31 -26.34
C PHE A 240 10.89 9.36 -26.64
N GLU A 241 10.20 10.46 -26.32
CA GLU A 241 8.75 10.60 -26.48
C GLU A 241 8.33 10.50 -27.96
N ASN A 242 9.12 11.06 -28.89
CA ASN A 242 8.84 10.99 -30.32
C ASN A 242 9.04 9.57 -30.88
N MET A 243 10.06 8.87 -30.38
CA MET A 243 10.30 7.47 -30.75
C MET A 243 9.22 6.56 -30.17
N ASP A 244 8.80 6.76 -28.91
CA ASP A 244 7.73 6.00 -28.27
C ASP A 244 6.41 6.17 -29.02
N ALA A 245 6.05 7.40 -29.39
CA ALA A 245 4.87 7.69 -30.21
C ALA A 245 4.91 6.97 -31.56
N LEU A 246 6.08 6.92 -32.19
CA LEU A 246 6.28 6.20 -33.45
C LEU A 246 6.02 4.69 -33.31
N PHE A 247 6.58 4.04 -32.29
CA PHE A 247 6.35 2.61 -32.04
C PHE A 247 4.89 2.32 -31.69
N GLN A 248 4.24 3.18 -30.90
CA GLN A 248 2.81 3.05 -30.60
C GLN A 248 1.95 3.17 -31.86
N GLU A 249 2.29 4.10 -32.77
CA GLU A 249 1.59 4.26 -34.04
C GLU A 249 1.75 3.03 -34.94
N ILE A 250 2.97 2.48 -35.06
CA ILE A 250 3.21 1.25 -35.83
C ILE A 250 2.42 0.09 -35.26
N LEU A 251 2.41 -0.08 -33.93
CA LEU A 251 1.66 -1.13 -33.26
C LEU A 251 0.15 -0.99 -33.50
N ARG A 252 -0.37 0.24 -33.45
CA ARG A 252 -1.79 0.55 -33.75
C ARG A 252 -2.15 0.21 -35.21
N ASN A 253 -1.28 0.57 -36.13
CA ASN A 253 -1.51 0.38 -37.56
C ASN A 253 -1.17 -1.05 -38.04
N ALA A 254 -0.49 -1.84 -37.24
CA ALA A 254 -0.15 -3.23 -37.59
C ALA A 254 -1.38 -4.13 -37.73
N GLY A 255 -2.57 -3.65 -37.36
CA GLY A 255 -3.80 -4.44 -37.39
C GLY A 255 -3.76 -5.66 -36.46
N LEU A 256 -2.79 -5.69 -35.56
CA LEU A 256 -2.69 -6.71 -34.50
C LEU A 256 -3.89 -6.50 -33.58
N ALA A 257 -4.84 -7.41 -33.61
CA ALA A 257 -5.81 -7.47 -32.56
C ALA A 257 -5.07 -8.04 -31.35
N ILE A 258 -4.60 -7.15 -30.57
CA ILE A 258 -4.27 -7.37 -29.18
C ILE A 258 -5.48 -8.06 -28.59
N GLU A 259 -5.26 -9.07 -27.81
CA GLU A 259 -6.29 -9.84 -27.11
C GLU A 259 -7.40 -8.88 -26.66
N GLN A 260 -8.47 -8.83 -27.46
CA GLN A 260 -9.57 -7.88 -27.18
C GLN A 260 -10.23 -8.43 -25.94
N ASP A 261 -10.21 -7.63 -24.88
CA ASP A 261 -11.07 -7.91 -23.72
C ASP A 261 -12.46 -8.26 -24.28
N PRO A 262 -13.03 -9.42 -23.98
CA PRO A 262 -14.33 -9.85 -24.50
C PRO A 262 -15.40 -8.76 -24.40
N ALA A 263 -15.32 -7.96 -23.32
CA ALA A 263 -16.22 -6.82 -23.10
C ALA A 263 -16.00 -5.66 -24.09
N HIS A 264 -14.77 -5.44 -24.59
CA HIS A 264 -14.49 -4.46 -25.66
C HIS A 264 -15.09 -4.93 -26.99
N ALA A 265 -14.92 -6.21 -27.33
CA ALA A 265 -15.51 -6.79 -28.54
C ALA A 265 -17.03 -6.73 -28.50
N GLU A 266 -17.64 -6.98 -27.34
CA GLU A 266 -19.08 -6.89 -27.14
C GLU A 266 -19.59 -5.45 -27.25
N ALA A 267 -18.91 -4.47 -26.65
CA ALA A 267 -19.26 -3.06 -26.75
C ALA A 267 -19.19 -2.54 -28.20
N LYS A 268 -18.17 -2.98 -28.95
CA LYS A 268 -18.03 -2.64 -30.38
C LYS A 268 -19.17 -3.22 -31.20
N LYS A 269 -19.51 -4.51 -30.98
CA LYS A 269 -20.61 -5.20 -31.67
C LYS A 269 -21.96 -4.57 -31.34
N GLU A 270 -22.18 -4.19 -30.08
CA GLU A 270 -23.39 -3.48 -29.63
C GLU A 270 -23.54 -2.13 -30.37
N TYR A 271 -22.47 -1.33 -30.43
CA TYR A 271 -22.48 -0.04 -31.08
C TYR A 271 -22.72 -0.14 -32.59
N GLU A 272 -21.98 -1.05 -33.28
CA GLU A 272 -22.13 -1.28 -34.71
C GLU A 272 -23.54 -1.79 -35.06
N GLY A 273 -24.09 -2.70 -34.28
CA GLY A 273 -25.45 -3.20 -34.45
C GLY A 273 -26.54 -2.14 -34.28
N LEU A 274 -26.38 -1.22 -33.34
CA LEU A 274 -27.29 -0.09 -33.17
C LEU A 274 -27.20 0.94 -34.31
N LEU A 275 -25.99 1.19 -34.83
CA LEU A 275 -25.80 2.05 -35.99
C LEU A 275 -26.46 1.49 -37.25
N GLU A 276 -26.34 0.16 -37.46
CA GLU A 276 -26.97 -0.50 -38.62
C GLU A 276 -28.49 -0.47 -38.51
N GLN A 277 -29.06 -0.68 -37.31
CA GLN A 277 -30.49 -0.50 -37.07
C GLN A 277 -30.96 0.94 -37.33
N ALA A 278 -30.21 1.92 -36.89
CA ALA A 278 -30.53 3.33 -37.14
C ALA A 278 -30.47 3.68 -38.63
N ARG A 279 -29.49 3.08 -39.36
CA ARG A 279 -29.37 3.27 -40.82
C ARG A 279 -30.56 2.70 -41.57
N ALA A 280 -30.94 1.44 -41.24
CA ALA A 280 -32.11 0.80 -41.85
C ALA A 280 -33.41 1.57 -41.54
N THR A 281 -33.58 2.04 -40.31
CA THR A 281 -34.75 2.87 -39.95
C THR A 281 -34.79 4.19 -40.69
N ARG A 282 -33.64 4.86 -40.94
CA ARG A 282 -33.58 6.09 -41.78
C ARG A 282 -33.90 5.83 -43.25
N GLU A 283 -33.47 4.70 -43.79
CA GLU A 283 -33.84 4.28 -45.15
C GLU A 283 -35.36 4.03 -45.28
N ASP A 284 -35.96 3.37 -44.26
CA ASP A 284 -37.39 3.18 -44.22
C ASP A 284 -38.16 4.51 -44.12
N ILE A 285 -37.71 5.44 -43.28
CA ILE A 285 -38.29 6.81 -43.20
C ILE A 285 -38.26 7.48 -44.53
N ALA A 286 -37.07 7.53 -45.22
CA ALA A 286 -36.93 8.17 -46.53
C ALA A 286 -37.87 7.55 -47.59
N ASN A 287 -38.01 6.22 -47.58
CA ASN A 287 -38.96 5.51 -48.46
C ASN A 287 -40.43 5.86 -48.15
N LEU A 288 -40.83 5.94 -46.88
CA LEU A 288 -42.17 6.33 -46.47
C LEU A 288 -42.47 7.80 -46.76
N GLU A 289 -41.51 8.72 -46.55
CA GLU A 289 -41.62 10.13 -46.95
C GLU A 289 -41.91 10.26 -48.45
N GLY A 290 -41.13 9.51 -49.27
CA GLY A 290 -41.37 9.46 -50.72
C GLY A 290 -42.76 8.94 -51.09
N GLN A 291 -43.28 7.91 -50.36
CA GLN A 291 -44.65 7.41 -50.56
C GLN A 291 -45.73 8.41 -50.14
N VAL A 292 -45.55 9.06 -48.97
CA VAL A 292 -46.45 10.11 -48.49
C VAL A 292 -46.51 11.28 -49.48
N ASP A 293 -45.40 11.72 -49.97
CA ASP A 293 -45.32 12.79 -50.98
C ASP A 293 -45.99 12.42 -52.32
N ALA A 294 -45.79 11.15 -52.77
CA ALA A 294 -46.44 10.65 -53.96
C ALA A 294 -47.98 10.54 -53.79
N LEU A 295 -48.44 10.10 -52.65
CA LEU A 295 -49.89 10.02 -52.31
C LEU A 295 -50.49 11.41 -52.15
N ARG A 296 -49.84 12.38 -51.51
CA ARG A 296 -50.26 13.79 -51.44
C ARG A 296 -50.35 14.45 -52.83
N LYS A 297 -49.40 14.24 -53.74
CA LYS A 297 -49.43 14.70 -55.12
C LYS A 297 -50.57 14.09 -55.91
N LYS A 298 -50.92 12.80 -55.68
CA LYS A 298 -52.10 12.14 -56.30
C LYS A 298 -53.39 12.70 -55.79
N LEU A 299 -53.56 12.97 -54.50
CA LEU A 299 -54.72 13.60 -53.92
C LEU A 299 -54.92 15.06 -54.38
N GLY A 300 -53.84 15.87 -54.40
CA GLY A 300 -53.87 17.27 -54.80
C GLY A 300 -54.17 17.49 -56.32
N ARG A 301 -53.86 16.49 -57.17
CA ARG A 301 -54.26 16.51 -58.61
C ARG A 301 -55.73 16.17 -58.84
N GLY A 302 -56.48 15.74 -57.82
CA GLY A 302 -57.89 15.36 -57.91
C GLY A 302 -58.91 16.50 -57.87
N ASP A 303 -58.52 17.78 -57.63
CA ASP A 303 -59.40 18.94 -57.47
C ASP A 303 -59.67 19.69 -58.80
N GLY A 304 -59.14 19.23 -59.93
CA GLY A 304 -59.45 19.76 -61.23
C GLY A 304 -60.68 19.07 -61.87
N PHE A 305 -61.70 19.83 -62.28
CA PHE A 305 -63.02 19.39 -62.79
C PHE A 305 -62.96 18.41 -64.03
N ILE A 306 -61.76 18.21 -64.64
CA ILE A 306 -61.51 17.36 -65.82
C ILE A 306 -60.85 15.96 -65.39
N THR A 307 -60.28 15.81 -64.21
CA THR A 307 -59.59 14.58 -63.82
C THR A 307 -60.48 13.55 -63.09
N LYS A 308 -61.72 13.90 -62.80
CA LYS A 308 -62.72 13.00 -62.15
C LYS A 308 -63.24 11.83 -63.00
N PHE A 309 -62.90 11.85 -64.34
CA PHE A 309 -63.39 10.85 -65.30
C PHE A 309 -62.33 9.82 -65.74
N LEU A 310 -61.05 9.96 -65.30
CA LEU A 310 -59.96 9.14 -65.82
C LEU A 310 -59.09 8.49 -64.72
N SER A 311 -59.38 8.64 -63.42
CA SER A 311 -58.63 7.95 -62.37
C SER A 311 -59.47 6.83 -61.75
N SER A 312 -59.09 5.58 -61.97
CA SER A 312 -59.70 4.38 -61.42
C SER A 312 -59.44 4.14 -59.91
N ALA A 313 -59.00 5.14 -59.15
CA ALA A 313 -58.70 5.04 -57.75
C ALA A 313 -59.69 5.86 -56.92
N ASP A 314 -60.45 5.21 -56.06
CA ASP A 314 -61.41 5.84 -55.15
C ASP A 314 -60.69 6.81 -54.20
N PRO A 315 -61.10 8.11 -54.13
CA PRO A 315 -60.49 9.11 -53.23
C PRO A 315 -60.48 8.67 -51.74
N ALA A 316 -61.41 7.86 -51.31
CA ALA A 316 -61.47 7.33 -49.96
C ALA A 316 -60.34 6.35 -49.67
N ASN A 317 -60.00 5.50 -50.64
CA ASN A 317 -58.88 4.54 -50.52
C ASN A 317 -57.51 5.25 -50.56
N LEU A 318 -57.34 6.31 -51.34
CA LEU A 318 -56.12 7.12 -51.32
C LEU A 318 -55.91 7.88 -50.01
N LYS A 319 -56.99 8.35 -49.39
CA LYS A 319 -56.94 9.02 -48.09
C LYS A 319 -56.61 8.06 -46.96
N ALA A 320 -57.17 6.84 -47.01
CA ALA A 320 -56.86 5.76 -46.06
C ALA A 320 -55.41 5.32 -46.20
N ALA A 321 -54.88 5.17 -47.46
CA ALA A 321 -53.49 4.82 -47.69
C ALA A 321 -52.53 5.92 -47.25
N LEU A 322 -52.87 7.19 -47.38
CA LEU A 322 -52.09 8.32 -46.87
C LEU A 322 -52.03 8.30 -45.34
N THR A 323 -53.16 8.11 -44.65
CA THR A 323 -53.19 8.04 -43.18
C THR A 323 -52.39 6.84 -42.65
N ASP A 324 -52.44 5.67 -43.32
CA ASP A 324 -51.62 4.51 -42.97
C ASP A 324 -50.10 4.84 -43.16
N ALA A 325 -49.73 5.42 -44.31
CA ALA A 325 -48.31 5.78 -44.54
C ALA A 325 -47.77 6.82 -43.54
N GLU A 326 -48.56 7.84 -43.22
CA GLU A 326 -48.22 8.84 -42.20
C GLU A 326 -48.11 8.22 -40.79
N SER A 327 -48.99 7.30 -40.45
CA SER A 327 -48.90 6.57 -39.17
C SER A 327 -47.62 5.72 -39.09
N ARG A 328 -47.29 5.03 -40.15
CA ARG A 328 -46.05 4.22 -40.24
C ARG A 328 -44.80 5.11 -40.20
N LEU A 329 -44.82 6.26 -40.89
CA LEU A 329 -43.75 7.22 -40.83
C LEU A 329 -43.51 7.70 -39.41
N LYS A 330 -44.56 8.14 -38.74
CA LYS A 330 -44.47 8.58 -37.34
C LYS A 330 -44.00 7.47 -36.39
N HIS A 331 -44.37 6.21 -36.66
CA HIS A 331 -43.89 5.06 -35.89
C HIS A 331 -42.36 4.85 -36.07
N GLN A 332 -41.87 4.95 -37.32
CA GLN A 332 -40.41 4.81 -37.59
C GLN A 332 -39.60 6.01 -37.07
N GLU A 333 -40.12 7.23 -37.13
CA GLU A 333 -39.52 8.40 -36.49
C GLU A 333 -39.41 8.21 -34.98
N GLY A 334 -40.47 7.78 -34.28
CA GLY A 334 -40.40 7.47 -32.84
C GLY A 334 -39.43 6.34 -32.49
N ARG A 335 -39.30 5.36 -33.39
CA ARG A 335 -38.28 4.30 -33.24
C ARG A 335 -36.86 4.83 -33.36
N LEU A 336 -36.60 5.77 -34.30
CA LEU A 336 -35.32 6.40 -34.46
C LEU A 336 -34.96 7.26 -33.23
N GLU A 337 -35.92 8.02 -32.70
CA GLU A 337 -35.73 8.79 -31.44
C GLU A 337 -35.38 7.89 -30.25
N LEU A 338 -35.94 6.70 -30.13
CA LEU A 338 -35.63 5.73 -29.08
C LEU A 338 -34.26 5.07 -29.25
N LEU A 339 -33.75 5.02 -30.48
CA LEU A 339 -32.41 4.49 -30.76
C LEU A 339 -31.28 5.50 -30.41
N ALA A 340 -31.51 6.79 -30.50
CA ALA A 340 -30.52 7.83 -30.27
C ALA A 340 -29.83 7.70 -28.87
N PRO A 341 -30.55 7.64 -27.74
CA PRO A 341 -29.92 7.51 -26.42
C PRO A 341 -29.19 6.17 -26.24
N LYS A 342 -29.65 5.09 -26.92
CA LYS A 342 -28.97 3.79 -26.88
C LYS A 342 -27.65 3.83 -27.63
N ILE A 343 -27.60 4.51 -28.78
CA ILE A 343 -26.39 4.72 -29.57
C ILE A 343 -25.39 5.55 -28.78
N ASP A 344 -25.82 6.62 -28.11
CA ASP A 344 -24.96 7.46 -27.28
C ASP A 344 -24.40 6.67 -26.07
N GLY A 345 -25.21 5.86 -25.41
CA GLY A 345 -24.76 4.99 -24.33
C GLY A 345 -23.75 3.92 -24.78
N ALA A 346 -24.01 3.27 -25.92
CA ALA A 346 -23.10 2.29 -26.51
C ALA A 346 -21.80 2.94 -27.00
N LYS A 347 -21.86 4.17 -27.55
CA LYS A 347 -20.70 4.96 -27.91
C LYS A 347 -19.83 5.29 -26.70
N GLN A 348 -20.42 5.76 -25.60
CA GLN A 348 -19.69 6.04 -24.36
C GLN A 348 -18.99 4.80 -23.82
N LYS A 349 -19.65 3.63 -23.84
CA LYS A 349 -19.02 2.36 -23.48
C LYS A 349 -17.85 2.04 -24.39
N LEU A 350 -18.00 2.16 -25.70
CA LEU A 350 -16.95 1.89 -26.67
C LEU A 350 -15.77 2.87 -26.49
N ASP A 351 -16.04 4.16 -26.27
CA ASP A 351 -15.01 5.17 -26.03
C ASP A 351 -14.22 4.92 -24.75
N PHE A 352 -14.90 4.43 -23.69
CA PHE A 352 -14.23 3.98 -22.47
C PHE A 352 -13.26 2.84 -22.74
N TRP A 353 -13.68 1.82 -23.49
CA TRP A 353 -12.85 0.68 -23.82
C TRP A 353 -11.73 1.05 -24.79
N ASN A 354 -11.96 1.92 -25.75
CA ASN A 354 -10.92 2.42 -26.65
C ASN A 354 -9.84 3.18 -25.86
N LYS A 355 -10.24 4.04 -24.91
CA LYS A 355 -9.31 4.78 -24.06
C LYS A 355 -8.50 3.85 -23.15
N LYS A 356 -9.15 2.84 -22.59
CA LYS A 356 -8.49 1.78 -21.82
C LYS A 356 -7.49 1.02 -22.68
N PHE A 357 -7.86 0.64 -23.89
CA PHE A 357 -7.00 -0.03 -24.85
C PHE A 357 -5.78 0.82 -25.22
N GLU A 358 -5.96 2.10 -25.53
CA GLU A 358 -4.85 3.02 -25.80
C GLU A 358 -3.89 3.15 -24.63
N SER A 359 -4.40 3.16 -23.40
CA SER A 359 -3.56 3.19 -22.20
C SER A 359 -2.72 1.92 -22.01
N HIS A 360 -3.18 0.76 -22.49
CA HIS A 360 -2.48 -0.52 -22.40
C HIS A 360 -1.60 -0.86 -23.61
N LEU A 361 -1.69 -0.08 -24.71
CA LEU A 361 -0.87 -0.31 -25.90
C LEU A 361 0.64 -0.32 -25.57
N GLY A 362 1.03 0.56 -24.66
CA GLY A 362 2.39 0.62 -24.16
C GLY A 362 2.89 -0.65 -23.45
N ASP A 363 2.00 -1.42 -22.82
CA ASP A 363 2.38 -2.62 -22.09
C ASP A 363 2.89 -3.73 -23.02
N TYR A 364 2.40 -3.80 -24.26
CA TYR A 364 2.92 -4.72 -25.27
C TYR A 364 4.31 -4.33 -25.75
N LEU A 365 4.59 -3.05 -25.87
CA LEU A 365 5.91 -2.54 -26.22
C LEU A 365 6.95 -2.71 -25.09
N ASN A 366 6.52 -2.98 -23.87
CA ASN A 366 7.41 -3.32 -22.75
C ASN A 366 7.86 -4.79 -22.77
N ASN A 367 7.22 -5.66 -23.56
CA ASN A 367 7.66 -7.04 -23.70
C ASN A 367 8.90 -7.14 -24.60
N LEU A 368 9.98 -7.73 -24.11
CA LEU A 368 11.25 -7.83 -24.86
C LEU A 368 11.13 -8.66 -26.13
N GLU A 369 10.20 -9.60 -26.18
CA GLU A 369 9.97 -10.42 -27.37
C GLU A 369 9.24 -9.64 -28.48
N CYS A 370 8.59 -8.53 -28.12
CA CYS A 370 7.75 -7.74 -29.05
C CYS A 370 8.54 -7.26 -30.28
N ALA A 371 9.78 -6.80 -30.11
CA ALA A 371 10.61 -6.36 -31.23
C ALA A 371 10.88 -7.47 -32.24
N LYS A 372 11.15 -8.70 -31.77
CA LYS A 372 11.38 -9.87 -32.63
C LYS A 372 10.09 -10.30 -33.32
N LEU A 373 9.00 -10.38 -32.56
CA LEU A 373 7.69 -10.79 -33.07
C LEU A 373 7.11 -9.80 -34.09
N LEU A 374 7.46 -8.53 -34.01
CA LEU A 374 6.99 -7.49 -34.95
C LEU A 374 7.89 -7.31 -36.16
N PHE A 375 9.22 -7.43 -36.02
CA PHE A 375 10.15 -6.92 -37.03
C PHE A 375 11.17 -7.95 -37.49
N ASP A 376 11.40 -9.06 -36.77
CA ASP A 376 12.40 -10.08 -37.15
C ASP A 376 11.75 -11.23 -37.92
N SER A 377 12.01 -11.29 -39.22
CA SER A 377 11.51 -12.35 -40.11
C SER A 377 12.31 -13.65 -40.04
N THR A 378 13.43 -13.67 -39.29
CA THR A 378 14.33 -14.81 -39.22
C THR A 378 13.65 -15.99 -38.50
N GLY A 379 13.51 -17.14 -39.21
CA GLY A 379 12.91 -18.35 -38.67
C GLY A 379 11.38 -18.34 -38.56
N ALA A 380 10.72 -17.27 -39.05
CA ALA A 380 9.27 -17.17 -39.12
C ALA A 380 8.70 -17.97 -40.31
N GLY A 381 7.44 -18.41 -40.23
CA GLY A 381 6.71 -19.02 -41.33
C GLY A 381 6.54 -18.00 -42.49
N GLU A 382 6.23 -18.48 -43.68
CA GLU A 382 6.20 -17.64 -44.91
C GLU A 382 5.26 -16.44 -44.81
N THR A 383 4.04 -16.62 -44.31
CA THR A 383 3.05 -15.56 -44.13
C THR A 383 3.40 -14.59 -43.02
N GLU A 384 3.94 -15.11 -41.93
CA GLU A 384 4.37 -14.37 -40.77
C GLU A 384 5.63 -13.55 -41.07
N GLY A 385 6.63 -14.17 -41.72
CA GLY A 385 7.84 -13.50 -42.21
C GLY A 385 7.54 -12.34 -43.12
N ALA A 386 6.60 -12.48 -44.06
CA ALA A 386 6.17 -11.40 -44.95
C ALA A 386 5.51 -10.23 -44.20
N THR A 387 4.74 -10.53 -43.15
CA THR A 387 4.13 -9.51 -42.29
C THR A 387 5.17 -8.74 -41.48
N ARG A 388 6.12 -9.43 -40.86
CA ARG A 388 7.23 -8.80 -40.10
C ARG A 388 8.10 -7.94 -40.99
N GLU A 389 8.36 -8.40 -42.23
CA GLU A 389 9.09 -7.61 -43.24
C GLU A 389 8.37 -6.34 -43.61
N ARG A 390 7.07 -6.42 -43.82
CA ARG A 390 6.25 -5.25 -44.13
C ARG A 390 6.28 -4.24 -42.99
N LEU A 391 6.17 -4.70 -41.71
CA LEU A 391 6.22 -3.83 -40.54
C LEU A 391 7.59 -3.16 -40.35
N LEU A 392 8.68 -3.91 -40.59
CA LEU A 392 10.03 -3.35 -40.56
C LEU A 392 10.21 -2.31 -41.69
N GLY A 393 9.70 -2.60 -42.90
CA GLY A 393 9.68 -1.62 -44.00
C GLY A 393 8.89 -0.35 -43.68
N GLN A 394 7.75 -0.46 -43.00
CA GLN A 394 6.98 0.67 -42.52
C GLN A 394 7.74 1.48 -41.45
N LEU A 395 8.42 0.81 -40.49
CA LEU A 395 9.28 1.47 -39.50
C LEU A 395 10.38 2.30 -40.19
N ILE A 396 11.08 1.71 -41.16
CA ILE A 396 12.12 2.40 -41.94
C ILE A 396 11.55 3.60 -42.66
N ALA A 397 10.45 3.45 -43.40
CA ALA A 397 9.81 4.53 -44.16
C ALA A 397 9.38 5.69 -43.24
N GLN A 398 8.81 5.41 -42.08
CA GLN A 398 8.42 6.44 -41.12
C GLN A 398 9.62 7.14 -40.47
N LEU A 399 10.71 6.39 -40.18
CA LEU A 399 11.97 6.99 -39.73
C LEU A 399 12.58 7.93 -40.78
N GLU A 400 12.52 7.57 -42.05
CA GLU A 400 12.97 8.42 -43.18
C GLU A 400 12.10 9.68 -43.34
N GLU A 401 10.77 9.50 -43.37
CA GLU A 401 9.81 10.59 -43.53
C GLU A 401 9.94 11.65 -42.44
N ARG A 402 10.20 11.21 -41.18
CA ARG A 402 10.37 12.10 -40.03
C ARG A 402 11.80 12.62 -39.87
N GLY A 403 12.74 12.26 -40.76
CA GLY A 403 14.16 12.62 -40.64
C GLY A 403 14.87 12.00 -39.42
N LEU A 404 14.37 10.87 -38.93
CA LEU A 404 14.90 10.18 -37.74
C LEU A 404 15.95 9.14 -38.07
N LEU A 405 15.95 8.61 -39.28
CA LEU A 405 16.80 7.50 -39.69
C LEU A 405 18.29 7.78 -39.47
N GLU A 406 18.79 8.93 -39.95
CA GLU A 406 20.20 9.32 -39.81
C GLU A 406 20.60 9.43 -38.32
N HIS A 407 19.71 9.95 -37.47
CA HIS A 407 19.94 10.00 -36.01
C HIS A 407 20.04 8.63 -35.36
N VAL A 408 19.23 7.67 -35.80
CA VAL A 408 19.30 6.27 -35.38
C VAL A 408 20.64 5.67 -35.78
N LEU A 409 21.06 5.81 -37.02
CA LEU A 409 22.34 5.30 -37.53
C LEU A 409 23.52 5.94 -36.81
N ALA A 410 23.48 7.27 -36.58
CA ALA A 410 24.50 7.99 -35.82
C ALA A 410 24.65 7.50 -34.38
N SER A 411 23.57 7.07 -33.74
CA SER A 411 23.60 6.52 -32.38
C SER A 411 24.43 5.25 -32.26
N TYR A 412 24.57 4.48 -33.32
CA TYR A 412 25.44 3.30 -33.35
C TYR A 412 26.86 3.63 -33.75
N GLU A 413 27.04 4.51 -34.73
CA GLU A 413 28.38 4.86 -35.24
C GLU A 413 29.22 5.68 -34.26
N ILE A 414 28.58 6.50 -33.41
CA ILE A 414 29.30 7.31 -32.43
C ILE A 414 30.14 6.48 -31.45
N ARG A 415 29.80 5.21 -31.20
CA ARG A 415 30.56 4.32 -30.28
C ARG A 415 32.05 4.25 -30.64
N ALA A 416 32.36 4.26 -31.94
CA ALA A 416 33.72 4.18 -32.43
C ALA A 416 34.62 5.35 -32.01
N VAL A 417 34.05 6.54 -31.79
CA VAL A 417 34.79 7.76 -31.50
C VAL A 417 34.50 8.34 -30.09
N ALA A 418 33.48 7.81 -29.40
CA ALA A 418 33.03 8.34 -28.12
C ALA A 418 34.13 8.47 -27.05
N SER A 419 34.96 7.43 -26.90
CA SER A 419 36.04 7.41 -25.89
C SER A 419 37.18 8.37 -26.20
N GLU A 420 37.40 8.73 -27.46
CA GLU A 420 38.46 9.64 -27.88
C GLU A 420 38.06 11.10 -27.71
N TYR A 421 36.80 11.44 -28.06
CA TYR A 421 36.35 12.82 -28.13
C TYR A 421 35.54 13.26 -26.86
N SER A 422 35.04 12.34 -26.05
CA SER A 422 34.42 12.64 -24.77
C SER A 422 35.41 12.45 -23.61
N PRO A 423 35.56 13.36 -22.66
CA PRO A 423 34.64 14.40 -22.21
C PRO A 423 34.80 15.78 -22.86
N PRO A 424 35.85 16.18 -23.62
CA PRO A 424 35.91 17.56 -24.11
C PRO A 424 34.70 17.92 -25.00
N VAL A 425 34.11 16.94 -25.70
CA VAL A 425 32.87 17.14 -26.46
C VAL A 425 31.79 16.23 -25.85
N HIS A 426 30.60 16.78 -25.59
CA HIS A 426 29.49 15.97 -25.08
C HIS A 426 29.00 14.95 -26.13
N LEU A 427 28.66 13.74 -25.67
CA LEU A 427 28.19 12.65 -26.56
C LEU A 427 27.02 13.05 -27.43
N GLN A 428 26.09 13.83 -26.90
CA GLN A 428 24.93 14.35 -27.67
C GLN A 428 25.38 15.28 -28.80
N GLN A 429 26.38 16.12 -28.54
CA GLN A 429 26.93 17.01 -29.57
C GLN A 429 27.71 16.24 -30.61
N LEU A 430 28.51 15.22 -30.23
CA LEU A 430 29.20 14.34 -31.16
C LEU A 430 28.21 13.60 -32.06
N ARG A 431 27.13 13.06 -31.50
CA ARG A 431 26.11 12.36 -32.27
C ARG A 431 25.46 13.27 -33.31
N ARG A 432 25.05 14.48 -32.91
CA ARG A 432 24.47 15.47 -33.82
C ARG A 432 25.46 15.90 -34.90
N ALA A 433 26.75 15.97 -34.60
CA ALA A 433 27.79 16.30 -35.58
C ALA A 433 27.95 15.25 -36.69
N LEU A 434 27.51 13.98 -36.47
CA LEU A 434 27.49 12.97 -37.54
C LEU A 434 26.35 13.20 -38.54
N VAL A 435 25.27 13.92 -38.14
CA VAL A 435 24.09 14.18 -39.00
C VAL A 435 24.09 15.60 -39.56
N SER A 436 24.53 16.59 -38.75
CA SER A 436 24.45 18.01 -39.08
C SER A 436 25.83 18.64 -39.30
N LYS A 437 26.01 19.28 -40.49
CA LYS A 437 27.23 20.03 -40.83
C LYS A 437 27.49 21.22 -39.89
N ASP A 438 26.43 21.85 -39.38
CA ASP A 438 26.59 23.02 -38.48
C ASP A 438 27.00 22.58 -37.07
N GLU A 439 26.53 21.45 -36.59
CA GLU A 439 27.01 20.85 -35.36
C GLU A 439 28.47 20.34 -35.48
N LEU A 440 28.85 19.85 -36.66
CA LEU A 440 30.23 19.49 -36.94
C LEU A 440 31.17 20.72 -36.88
N LYS A 441 30.76 21.89 -37.39
CA LYS A 441 31.50 23.16 -37.24
C LYS A 441 31.63 23.56 -35.76
N SER A 442 30.55 23.38 -34.98
CA SER A 442 30.57 23.67 -33.56
C SER A 442 31.54 22.75 -32.80
N VAL A 443 31.56 21.46 -33.12
CA VAL A 443 32.55 20.53 -32.58
C VAL A 443 33.98 20.92 -32.95
N ALA A 444 34.20 21.35 -34.22
CA ALA A 444 35.50 21.85 -34.66
C ALA A 444 35.98 23.03 -33.84
N GLN A 445 35.11 23.95 -33.46
CA GLN A 445 35.45 25.08 -32.62
C GLN A 445 35.83 24.62 -31.19
N VAL A 446 35.08 23.70 -30.58
CA VAL A 446 35.37 23.15 -29.26
C VAL A 446 36.78 22.49 -29.26
N LEU A 447 37.08 21.68 -30.28
CA LEU A 447 38.35 20.96 -30.38
C LEU A 447 39.58 21.90 -30.54
N LYS A 448 39.38 23.09 -31.14
CA LYS A 448 40.47 24.11 -31.23
C LYS A 448 40.90 24.62 -29.84
N HIS A 449 40.02 24.62 -28.87
CA HIS A 449 40.25 25.15 -27.54
C HIS A 449 40.72 24.07 -26.52
N VAL A 450 40.94 22.84 -26.96
CA VAL A 450 41.45 21.75 -26.12
C VAL A 450 43.00 21.69 -26.22
N PRO A 451 43.76 22.22 -25.24
CA PRO A 451 45.19 22.39 -25.38
C PRO A 451 46.02 21.09 -25.35
N ALA A 452 45.45 20.02 -24.80
CA ALA A 452 46.19 18.80 -24.46
C ALA A 452 46.23 17.74 -25.54
N ARG A 453 45.38 17.82 -26.59
CA ARG A 453 45.30 16.85 -27.71
C ARG A 453 44.92 17.54 -29.01
N LYS A 454 45.73 17.41 -30.04
CA LYS A 454 45.32 17.78 -31.42
C LYS A 454 44.43 16.69 -31.96
N LEU A 455 43.13 16.75 -31.63
CA LEU A 455 42.14 15.83 -32.14
C LEU A 455 41.75 16.22 -33.58
N SER A 456 41.84 15.30 -34.51
CA SER A 456 41.43 15.48 -35.91
C SER A 456 39.92 15.40 -36.09
N LEU A 457 39.33 16.17 -37.01
CA LEU A 457 37.91 16.02 -37.36
C LEU A 457 37.66 14.84 -38.33
N LYS A 458 38.71 14.36 -38.99
CA LYS A 458 38.62 13.37 -40.07
C LYS A 458 37.85 12.09 -39.67
N PRO A 459 38.04 11.48 -38.48
CA PRO A 459 37.26 10.30 -38.04
C PRO A 459 35.75 10.60 -38.01
N ILE A 460 35.33 11.77 -37.48
CA ILE A 460 33.93 12.17 -37.41
C ILE A 460 33.34 12.39 -38.80
N GLU A 461 34.10 13.07 -39.72
CA GLU A 461 33.69 13.27 -41.09
C GLU A 461 33.56 11.96 -41.87
N ASP A 462 34.47 11.02 -41.66
CA ASP A 462 34.42 9.72 -42.36
C ASP A 462 33.24 8.88 -41.84
N LEU A 463 32.89 8.92 -40.53
CA LEU A 463 31.66 8.31 -40.01
C LEU A 463 30.40 8.98 -40.53
N SER A 464 30.37 10.30 -40.66
CA SER A 464 29.26 11.03 -41.31
C SER A 464 29.04 10.58 -42.76
N LYS A 465 30.10 10.46 -43.52
CA LYS A 465 30.05 9.94 -44.92
C LYS A 465 29.59 8.48 -44.96
N LYS A 466 29.99 7.67 -43.97
CA LYS A 466 29.57 6.27 -43.87
C LYS A 466 28.05 6.14 -43.67
N ILE A 467 27.46 6.95 -42.77
CA ILE A 467 26.01 6.97 -42.52
C ILE A 467 25.21 7.17 -43.82
N HIS A 468 25.63 8.10 -44.70
CA HIS A 468 24.96 8.37 -45.96
C HIS A 468 25.23 7.34 -47.08
N ARG A 469 26.10 6.35 -46.83
CA ARG A 469 26.47 5.31 -47.84
C ARG A 469 25.98 3.92 -47.47
N TYR A 470 25.22 3.77 -46.40
CA TYR A 470 24.67 2.50 -46.01
C TYR A 470 23.78 1.88 -47.07
N SER A 471 23.99 0.62 -47.37
CA SER A 471 23.09 -0.18 -48.17
C SER A 471 21.73 -0.40 -47.46
N ARG A 472 20.72 -0.73 -48.24
CA ARG A 472 19.38 -1.03 -47.69
C ARG A 472 19.41 -2.18 -46.68
N GLU A 473 20.29 -3.17 -46.91
CA GLU A 473 20.42 -4.34 -46.03
C GLU A 473 21.07 -3.96 -44.70
N GLU A 474 22.10 -3.11 -44.73
CA GLU A 474 22.74 -2.57 -43.50
C GLU A 474 21.78 -1.70 -42.70
N ILE A 475 21.02 -0.82 -43.36
CA ILE A 475 19.98 0.00 -42.71
C ILE A 475 18.96 -0.91 -42.03
N ARG A 476 18.50 -1.94 -42.71
CA ARG A 476 17.53 -2.89 -42.20
C ARG A 476 18.03 -3.60 -40.91
N GLY A 477 19.28 -4.09 -40.96
CA GLY A 477 19.90 -4.72 -39.79
C GLY A 477 20.05 -3.76 -38.58
N LEU A 478 20.46 -2.49 -38.86
CA LEU A 478 20.61 -1.48 -37.82
C LEU A 478 19.25 -1.02 -37.24
N VAL A 479 18.21 -0.90 -38.08
CA VAL A 479 16.87 -0.50 -37.61
C VAL A 479 16.22 -1.65 -36.82
N LEU A 480 16.41 -2.90 -37.18
CA LEU A 480 15.97 -4.04 -36.39
C LEU A 480 16.65 -4.05 -35.02
N LYS A 481 17.98 -3.85 -34.99
CA LYS A 481 18.72 -3.72 -33.73
C LYS A 481 18.21 -2.53 -32.91
N PHE A 482 17.94 -1.41 -33.57
CA PHE A 482 17.35 -0.22 -32.90
C PHE A 482 16.00 -0.55 -32.25
N ALA A 483 15.11 -1.27 -32.94
CA ALA A 483 13.82 -1.66 -32.38
C ALA A 483 14.01 -2.49 -31.08
N VAL A 484 14.94 -3.45 -31.07
CA VAL A 484 15.25 -4.26 -29.88
C VAL A 484 15.82 -3.40 -28.76
N ASP A 485 16.82 -2.57 -29.05
CA ASP A 485 17.50 -1.74 -28.05
C ASP A 485 16.58 -0.65 -27.49
N PHE A 486 15.70 -0.07 -28.32
CA PHE A 486 14.74 0.94 -27.91
C PHE A 486 13.65 0.35 -27.01
N LEU A 487 13.03 -0.79 -27.37
CA LEU A 487 12.00 -1.43 -26.56
C LEU A 487 12.56 -1.93 -25.21
N ARG A 488 13.83 -2.37 -25.19
CA ARG A 488 14.53 -2.69 -23.94
C ARG A 488 14.71 -1.44 -23.07
N LEU A 489 15.17 -0.33 -23.66
CA LEU A 489 15.30 0.95 -22.95
C LEU A 489 13.96 1.41 -22.37
N ARG A 490 12.90 1.32 -23.18
CA ARG A 490 11.54 1.69 -22.80
C ARG A 490 11.06 0.90 -21.59
N ARG A 491 11.18 -0.43 -21.63
CA ARG A 491 10.83 -1.29 -20.50
C ARG A 491 11.64 -0.94 -19.25
N ASP A 492 12.96 -0.84 -19.39
CA ASP A 492 13.83 -0.64 -18.26
C ASP A 492 13.65 0.76 -17.63
N LEU A 493 13.29 1.79 -18.41
CA LEU A 493 12.90 3.11 -17.90
C LEU A 493 11.59 3.06 -17.12
N ARG A 494 10.55 2.39 -17.67
CA ARG A 494 9.28 2.17 -16.97
C ARG A 494 9.49 1.43 -15.65
N ASP A 495 10.29 0.37 -15.67
CA ASP A 495 10.59 -0.43 -14.50
C ASP A 495 11.38 0.37 -13.44
N ALA A 496 12.34 1.20 -13.87
CA ALA A 496 13.08 2.08 -12.97
C ALA A 496 12.17 3.15 -12.32
N GLU A 497 11.24 3.73 -13.08
CA GLU A 497 10.26 4.68 -12.56
C GLU A 497 9.33 4.01 -11.54
N HIS A 498 8.84 2.80 -11.84
CA HIS A 498 8.02 2.02 -10.91
C HIS A 498 8.78 1.69 -9.63
N LEU A 499 10.05 1.23 -9.73
CA LEU A 499 10.90 0.97 -8.57
C LEU A 499 11.13 2.23 -7.73
N THR A 500 11.37 3.37 -8.37
CA THR A 500 11.55 4.65 -7.68
C THR A 500 10.29 5.01 -6.88
N THR A 501 9.11 4.90 -7.50
CA THR A 501 7.83 5.12 -6.83
C THR A 501 7.62 4.16 -5.64
N CYS A 502 7.99 2.88 -5.80
CA CYS A 502 7.92 1.92 -4.70
C CYS A 502 8.91 2.27 -3.57
N MET A 503 10.14 2.67 -3.91
CA MET A 503 11.15 3.08 -2.93
C MET A 503 10.74 4.36 -2.18
N GLU A 504 10.04 5.30 -2.82
CA GLU A 504 9.51 6.50 -2.17
C GLU A 504 8.53 6.16 -1.05
N ARG A 505 7.78 5.06 -1.16
CA ARG A 505 6.87 4.57 -0.12
C ARG A 505 7.55 3.91 1.07
N ILE A 506 8.87 3.89 1.13
CA ILE A 506 9.64 3.27 2.22
C ILE A 506 10.32 4.34 3.06
N ASN A 507 10.11 4.31 4.36
CA ASN A 507 10.87 5.07 5.33
C ASN A 507 11.99 4.19 5.90
N LEU A 508 13.25 4.53 5.63
CA LEU A 508 14.39 3.88 6.27
C LEU A 508 14.58 4.46 7.68
N VAL A 509 14.16 3.69 8.67
CA VAL A 509 14.19 4.10 10.07
C VAL A 509 15.64 4.14 10.57
N THR A 510 16.13 5.32 10.94
CA THR A 510 17.51 5.54 11.39
C THR A 510 17.62 5.97 12.85
N THR A 511 16.52 6.47 13.45
CA THR A 511 16.49 6.95 14.84
C THR A 511 15.86 5.91 15.75
N GLU A 512 16.44 5.72 16.96
CA GLU A 512 15.91 4.75 17.93
C GLU A 512 14.50 5.10 18.40
N GLN A 513 14.16 6.39 18.49
CA GLN A 513 12.84 6.86 18.86
C GLN A 513 11.75 6.39 17.88
N VAL A 514 11.95 6.61 16.57
CA VAL A 514 10.99 6.16 15.53
C VAL A 514 10.94 4.63 15.48
N ARG A 515 12.11 3.97 15.62
CA ARG A 515 12.20 2.51 15.65
C ARG A 515 11.35 1.91 16.78
N GLU A 516 11.51 2.44 17.99
CA GLU A 516 10.77 1.96 19.15
C GLU A 516 9.27 2.23 19.02
N LEU A 517 8.88 3.43 18.55
CA LEU A 517 7.49 3.77 18.31
C LEU A 517 6.84 2.87 17.25
N SER A 518 7.54 2.65 16.15
CA SER A 518 7.04 1.78 15.07
C SER A 518 6.93 0.31 15.53
N ARG A 519 7.89 -0.16 16.34
CA ARG A 519 7.84 -1.50 16.95
C ARG A 519 6.66 -1.65 17.91
N LEU A 520 6.44 -0.69 18.80
CA LEU A 520 5.33 -0.70 19.75
C LEU A 520 3.95 -0.73 19.07
N ASN A 521 3.86 -0.12 17.91
CA ASN A 521 2.63 -0.10 17.11
C ASN A 521 2.52 -1.28 16.12
N ASN A 522 3.43 -2.26 16.17
CA ASN A 522 3.51 -3.39 15.25
C ASN A 522 3.55 -2.96 13.77
N ARG A 523 4.29 -1.88 13.47
CA ARG A 523 4.43 -1.30 12.13
C ARG A 523 5.83 -1.39 11.56
N LEU A 524 6.80 -1.89 12.37
CA LEU A 524 8.21 -1.95 11.99
C LEU A 524 8.54 -3.26 11.29
N TYR A 525 9.17 -3.15 10.13
CA TYR A 525 9.79 -4.26 9.42
C TYR A 525 11.30 -4.24 9.67
N GLU A 526 11.81 -5.23 10.41
CA GLU A 526 13.23 -5.30 10.78
C GLU A 526 13.98 -6.30 9.88
N CYS A 527 14.83 -5.81 8.98
CA CYS A 527 15.74 -6.64 8.18
C CYS A 527 17.13 -6.60 8.81
N VAL A 528 17.36 -7.48 9.79
CA VAL A 528 18.59 -7.53 10.60
C VAL A 528 19.31 -8.85 10.44
N LEU A 529 20.62 -8.87 10.66
CA LEU A 529 21.40 -10.11 10.65
C LEU A 529 21.00 -11.00 11.82
N GLN A 530 21.17 -12.31 11.65
CA GLN A 530 20.74 -13.29 12.64
C GLN A 530 21.36 -13.06 14.03
N GLU A 531 22.59 -12.58 14.09
CA GLU A 531 23.30 -12.26 15.34
C GLU A 531 22.80 -10.99 16.03
N GLU A 532 22.14 -10.09 15.29
CA GLU A 532 21.54 -8.84 15.80
C GLU A 532 20.07 -9.02 16.18
N ALA A 533 19.47 -10.13 15.78
CA ALA A 533 18.07 -10.42 16.08
C ALA A 533 17.92 -10.58 17.61
N LYS A 534 17.32 -9.58 18.25
CA LYS A 534 16.87 -9.73 19.63
C LYS A 534 15.78 -10.81 19.69
N PRO A 535 15.68 -11.60 20.78
CA PRO A 535 14.54 -12.49 20.96
C PRO A 535 13.27 -11.67 20.79
N LYS A 536 12.36 -12.16 19.93
CA LYS A 536 11.11 -11.45 19.62
C LYS A 536 10.37 -11.19 20.94
N GLN A 537 10.07 -9.94 21.25
CA GLN A 537 8.98 -9.63 22.14
C GLN A 537 7.71 -10.04 21.40
N ASP A 538 6.90 -10.90 22.03
CA ASP A 538 5.63 -11.33 21.45
C ASP A 538 4.76 -10.13 21.13
N ASN A 539 4.27 -10.06 19.90
CA ASN A 539 3.40 -8.98 19.47
C ASN A 539 2.07 -9.04 20.23
N VAL A 540 1.66 -7.92 20.80
CA VAL A 540 0.33 -7.78 21.40
C VAL A 540 -0.71 -7.86 20.29
N VAL A 541 -1.70 -8.72 20.41
CA VAL A 541 -2.78 -8.92 19.43
C VAL A 541 -4.11 -8.39 19.94
N SER A 542 -4.36 -8.41 21.24
CA SER A 542 -5.56 -7.89 21.88
C SER A 542 -5.25 -7.42 23.30
N HIS A 543 -6.19 -6.70 23.91
CA HIS A 543 -6.02 -6.23 25.27
C HIS A 543 -7.35 -5.96 25.96
N VAL A 544 -7.30 -6.00 27.30
CA VAL A 544 -8.40 -5.60 28.19
C VAL A 544 -7.95 -4.42 29.03
N ILE A 545 -8.81 -3.41 29.13
CA ILE A 545 -8.64 -2.27 30.04
C ILE A 545 -9.61 -2.41 31.21
N ILE A 546 -9.10 -2.20 32.41
CA ILE A 546 -9.86 -2.11 33.65
C ILE A 546 -9.70 -0.70 34.17
N LYS A 547 -10.80 0.04 34.27
CA LYS A 547 -10.82 1.34 34.96
C LYS A 547 -11.63 1.22 36.23
N ALA A 548 -11.01 1.48 37.39
CA ALA A 548 -11.66 1.57 38.70
C ALA A 548 -11.68 3.02 39.16
N ASP A 549 -12.87 3.61 39.23
CA ASP A 549 -13.11 5.04 39.49
C ASP A 549 -13.77 5.25 40.87
N VAL A 550 -13.18 6.13 41.71
CA VAL A 550 -13.66 6.40 43.08
C VAL A 550 -14.87 7.33 43.05
N ARG A 551 -15.92 6.91 43.73
CA ARG A 551 -17.15 7.71 43.84
C ARG A 551 -17.06 8.83 44.86
N GLY A 552 -17.46 10.04 44.43
CA GLY A 552 -17.49 11.19 45.31
C GLY A 552 -16.12 11.63 45.84
N SER A 553 -15.06 11.32 45.12
CA SER A 553 -13.67 11.66 45.47
C SER A 553 -13.45 13.12 45.85
N THR A 554 -14.10 14.06 45.14
CA THR A 554 -14.02 15.50 45.46
C THR A 554 -14.52 15.79 46.88
N LYS A 555 -15.67 15.21 47.26
CA LYS A 555 -16.22 15.35 48.61
C LYS A 555 -15.34 14.69 49.65
N MET A 556 -14.87 13.49 49.37
CA MET A 556 -13.94 12.75 50.24
C MET A 556 -12.63 13.54 50.43
N THR A 557 -12.06 14.10 49.35
CA THR A 557 -10.85 14.93 49.41
C THR A 557 -11.07 16.13 50.33
N GLN A 558 -12.23 16.82 50.26
CA GLN A 558 -12.55 17.93 51.11
C GLN A 558 -12.73 17.50 52.60
N ASP A 559 -13.39 16.37 52.85
CA ASP A 559 -13.57 15.84 54.20
C ASP A 559 -12.23 15.46 54.84
N LEU A 560 -11.35 14.76 54.10
CA LEU A 560 -10.00 14.43 54.57
C LEU A 560 -9.16 15.68 54.89
N LEU A 561 -9.19 16.66 54.03
CA LEU A 561 -8.47 17.92 54.23
C LEU A 561 -9.00 18.67 55.47
N SER A 562 -10.33 18.68 55.67
CA SER A 562 -10.95 19.32 56.86
C SER A 562 -10.53 18.65 58.20
N ARG A 563 -10.14 17.39 58.13
CA ARG A 563 -9.63 16.60 59.29
C ARG A 563 -8.09 16.65 59.39
N GLY A 564 -7.41 17.42 58.52
CA GLY A 564 -5.95 17.54 58.53
C GLY A 564 -5.24 16.29 57.96
N LEU A 565 -5.94 15.42 57.23
CA LEU A 565 -5.42 14.24 56.61
C LEU A 565 -4.99 14.51 55.15
N SER A 566 -3.98 13.84 54.64
CA SER A 566 -3.51 13.93 53.26
C SER A 566 -4.33 13.04 52.33
N PRO A 567 -5.11 13.56 51.38
CA PRO A 567 -5.88 12.74 50.45
C PRO A 567 -4.98 11.85 49.57
N ALA A 568 -3.84 12.37 49.10
CA ALA A 568 -2.89 11.62 48.27
C ALA A 568 -2.33 10.40 49.02
N SER A 569 -1.90 10.57 50.30
CA SER A 569 -1.44 9.46 51.13
C SER A 569 -2.57 8.48 51.41
N HIS A 570 -3.79 8.96 51.60
CA HIS A 570 -4.96 8.17 51.88
C HIS A 570 -5.28 7.21 50.73
N PHE A 571 -5.42 7.72 49.51
CA PHE A 571 -5.66 6.88 48.32
C PHE A 571 -4.48 5.96 48.00
N SER A 572 -3.24 6.45 48.16
CA SER A 572 -2.06 5.67 47.89
C SER A 572 -1.98 4.42 48.78
N LEU A 573 -2.10 4.59 50.08
CA LEU A 573 -1.93 3.52 51.05
C LEU A 573 -3.13 2.54 51.11
N ASN A 574 -4.34 3.04 50.91
CA ASN A 574 -5.56 2.29 51.13
C ASN A 574 -6.15 1.68 49.86
N LEU A 575 -5.79 2.18 48.66
CA LEU A 575 -6.27 1.69 47.37
C LEU A 575 -5.12 1.29 46.45
N HIS A 576 -4.21 2.23 46.12
CA HIS A 576 -3.22 1.99 45.04
C HIS A 576 -2.19 0.93 45.41
N GLU A 577 -1.60 0.97 46.61
CA GLU A 577 -0.58 0.00 47.05
C GLU A 577 -1.16 -1.42 47.20
N PRO A 578 -2.33 -1.64 47.84
CA PRO A 578 -2.96 -2.93 47.89
C PRO A 578 -3.28 -3.51 46.49
N VAL A 579 -3.83 -2.71 45.59
CA VAL A 579 -4.12 -3.14 44.20
C VAL A 579 -2.85 -3.47 43.44
N LYS A 580 -1.76 -2.70 43.61
CA LYS A 580 -0.46 -2.97 42.98
C LYS A 580 0.07 -4.38 43.33
N LYS A 581 -0.15 -4.85 44.53
CA LYS A 581 0.28 -6.19 44.96
C LYS A 581 -0.46 -7.33 44.27
N LEU A 582 -1.60 -7.05 43.65
CA LEU A 582 -2.39 -8.04 42.94
C LEU A 582 -1.94 -8.21 41.48
N LEU A 583 -1.28 -7.18 40.86
CA LEU A 583 -1.11 -7.07 39.41
C LEU A 583 -0.35 -8.28 38.83
N ASP A 584 0.73 -8.73 39.46
CA ASP A 584 1.57 -9.81 38.92
C ASP A 584 0.81 -11.14 38.82
N ARG A 585 -0.08 -11.42 39.76
CA ARG A 585 -0.91 -12.64 39.78
C ARG A 585 -1.83 -12.74 38.58
N TYR A 586 -2.29 -11.60 38.10
CA TYR A 586 -3.25 -11.51 37.00
C TYR A 586 -2.59 -11.10 35.65
N ALA A 587 -1.25 -10.99 35.62
CA ALA A 587 -0.49 -10.48 34.46
C ALA A 587 -0.95 -9.07 34.02
N ALA A 588 -1.47 -8.28 34.97
CA ALA A 588 -1.94 -6.93 34.73
C ALA A 588 -0.81 -5.90 34.82
N LYS A 589 -0.85 -4.89 33.98
CA LYS A 589 0.08 -3.75 34.01
C LYS A 589 -0.68 -2.47 34.32
N LYS A 590 -0.07 -1.61 35.13
CA LYS A 590 -0.60 -0.25 35.34
C LYS A 590 -0.36 0.58 34.09
N VAL A 591 -1.42 1.18 33.54
CA VAL A 591 -1.33 2.10 32.40
C VAL A 591 -1.04 3.52 32.92
N PHE A 592 -1.93 4.06 33.74
CA PHE A 592 -1.75 5.34 34.41
C PHE A 592 -2.71 5.45 35.60
N ILE A 593 -2.55 6.52 36.38
CA ILE A 593 -3.48 6.93 37.43
C ILE A 593 -4.02 8.28 37.05
N GLU A 594 -5.34 8.41 36.98
CA GLU A 594 -6.04 9.65 36.62
C GLU A 594 -6.76 10.19 37.86
N GLY A 595 -6.08 11.08 38.59
CA GLY A 595 -6.63 11.60 39.84
C GLY A 595 -6.78 10.48 40.89
N ASP A 596 -8.01 10.05 41.10
CA ASP A 596 -8.43 8.99 42.00
C ASP A 596 -8.78 7.66 41.33
N ALA A 597 -8.78 7.61 40.00
CA ALA A 597 -9.02 6.40 39.22
C ALA A 597 -7.73 5.62 38.93
N ILE A 598 -7.83 4.30 38.92
CA ILE A 598 -6.76 3.38 38.53
C ILE A 598 -7.11 2.79 37.15
N VAL A 599 -6.18 2.90 36.19
CA VAL A 599 -6.31 2.29 34.88
C VAL A 599 -5.25 1.18 34.71
N LEU A 600 -5.72 -0.04 34.49
CA LEU A 600 -4.92 -1.25 34.34
C LEU A 600 -5.16 -1.85 32.96
N ALA A 601 -4.17 -2.59 32.43
CA ALA A 601 -4.30 -3.35 31.18
C ALA A 601 -3.79 -4.78 31.35
N ILE A 602 -4.46 -5.74 30.71
CA ILE A 602 -3.97 -7.09 30.49
C ILE A 602 -3.82 -7.27 28.99
N PHE A 603 -2.61 -7.62 28.55
CA PHE A 603 -2.28 -7.80 27.13
C PHE A 603 -2.28 -9.27 26.77
N GLU A 604 -2.79 -9.59 25.61
CA GLU A 604 -2.72 -10.90 24.98
C GLU A 604 -1.76 -10.82 23.80
N THR A 605 -0.83 -11.78 23.72
CA THR A 605 0.16 -11.86 22.64
C THR A 605 -0.09 -13.09 21.77
N GLU A 606 0.51 -13.15 20.56
CA GLU A 606 0.39 -14.32 19.70
C GLU A 606 0.74 -15.63 20.41
N ALA A 607 1.75 -15.62 21.29
CA ALA A 607 2.17 -16.78 22.05
C ALA A 607 1.21 -17.15 23.19
N THR A 608 0.43 -16.19 23.72
CA THR A 608 -0.45 -16.41 24.89
C THR A 608 -1.92 -16.57 24.54
N LEU A 609 -2.29 -16.38 23.28
CA LEU A 609 -3.67 -16.30 22.78
C LEU A 609 -4.56 -17.47 23.21
N THR A 610 -3.99 -18.66 23.33
CA THR A 610 -4.72 -19.90 23.68
C THR A 610 -4.91 -20.12 25.18
N TYR A 611 -4.13 -19.41 26.04
CA TYR A 611 -4.13 -19.68 27.50
C TYR A 611 -4.13 -18.45 28.38
N ALA A 612 -4.04 -17.24 27.81
CA ALA A 612 -3.95 -16.00 28.60
C ALA A 612 -5.19 -15.76 29.45
N ARG A 613 -6.38 -16.06 28.95
CA ARG A 613 -7.68 -15.78 29.55
C ARG A 613 -7.74 -14.35 30.11
N CYS A 614 -7.43 -13.39 29.23
CA CYS A 614 -7.25 -11.99 29.63
C CYS A 614 -8.52 -11.35 30.19
N VAL A 615 -9.71 -11.67 29.64
CA VAL A 615 -10.99 -11.13 30.12
C VAL A 615 -11.40 -11.79 31.42
N ALA A 616 -11.27 -13.10 31.52
CA ALA A 616 -11.58 -13.82 32.78
C ALA A 616 -10.72 -13.30 33.94
N LYS A 617 -9.40 -13.12 33.72
CA LYS A 617 -8.49 -12.54 34.71
C LYS A 617 -8.86 -11.11 35.08
N ALA A 618 -9.28 -10.28 34.08
CA ALA A 618 -9.71 -8.91 34.33
C ALA A 618 -10.97 -8.85 35.20
N CYS A 619 -11.94 -9.74 34.97
CA CYS A 619 -13.15 -9.83 35.79
C CYS A 619 -12.82 -10.23 37.24
N ILE A 620 -11.94 -11.23 37.43
CA ILE A 620 -11.53 -11.64 38.78
C ILE A 620 -10.73 -10.54 39.46
N LEU A 621 -9.75 -9.93 38.79
CA LEU A 621 -8.98 -8.81 39.34
C LEU A 621 -9.91 -7.64 39.76
N SER A 622 -10.93 -7.33 38.96
CA SER A 622 -11.92 -6.32 39.30
C SER A 622 -12.68 -6.63 40.58
N ARG A 623 -13.06 -7.92 40.81
CA ARG A 623 -13.65 -8.35 42.09
C ARG A 623 -12.67 -8.21 43.25
N GLN A 624 -11.40 -8.54 43.05
CA GLN A 624 -10.38 -8.42 44.10
C GLN A 624 -10.12 -6.93 44.43
N ILE A 625 -10.21 -6.03 43.47
CA ILE A 625 -10.12 -4.57 43.72
C ILE A 625 -11.28 -4.11 44.62
N LEU A 626 -12.51 -4.56 44.37
CA LEU A 626 -13.66 -4.27 45.23
C LEU A 626 -13.53 -4.91 46.62
N ALA A 627 -12.95 -6.11 46.75
CA ALA A 627 -12.66 -6.74 48.01
C ALA A 627 -11.63 -5.95 48.86
N VAL A 628 -10.63 -5.33 48.20
CA VAL A 628 -9.69 -4.41 48.85
C VAL A 628 -10.46 -3.20 49.44
N CYS A 629 -11.41 -2.64 48.68
CA CYS A 629 -12.23 -1.55 49.17
C CYS A 629 -13.16 -1.94 50.33
N SER A 630 -13.78 -3.13 50.26
CA SER A 630 -14.59 -3.66 51.38
C SER A 630 -13.74 -3.79 52.65
N THR A 631 -12.57 -4.40 52.60
CA THR A 631 -11.62 -4.52 53.71
C THR A 631 -11.18 -3.18 54.27
N TYR A 632 -11.00 -2.17 53.41
CA TYR A 632 -10.73 -0.83 53.87
C TYR A 632 -11.97 -0.21 54.56
N ASN A 633 -13.18 -0.37 54.02
CA ASN A 633 -14.41 0.20 54.56
C ASN A 633 -14.70 -0.34 55.97
N ASP A 634 -14.46 -1.61 56.26
CA ASP A 634 -14.56 -2.22 57.59
C ASP A 634 -13.67 -1.48 58.61
N ARG A 635 -12.45 -1.16 58.22
CA ARG A 635 -11.49 -0.42 59.04
C ARG A 635 -11.85 1.07 59.16
N ALA A 636 -12.33 1.68 58.06
CA ALA A 636 -12.71 3.07 58.01
C ALA A 636 -13.91 3.36 58.96
N ALA A 637 -14.89 2.48 59.02
CA ALA A 637 -16.02 2.57 59.93
C ALA A 637 -15.60 2.60 61.41
N LEU A 638 -14.57 1.84 61.79
CA LEU A 638 -14.01 1.83 63.14
C LEU A 638 -13.26 3.12 63.51
N ASN A 639 -12.82 3.90 62.52
CA ASN A 639 -12.01 5.11 62.69
C ASN A 639 -12.71 6.37 62.20
N ASP A 640 -14.00 6.31 62.02
CA ASP A 640 -14.84 7.42 61.50
C ASP A 640 -14.32 8.06 60.20
N LEU A 641 -13.69 7.24 59.33
CA LEU A 641 -13.19 7.66 58.01
C LEU A 641 -14.26 7.48 56.91
N PRO A 642 -14.25 8.30 55.85
CA PRO A 642 -15.21 8.15 54.76
C PRO A 642 -15.04 6.83 54.03
N PRO A 643 -16.12 6.10 53.66
CA PRO A 643 -16.03 4.84 52.94
C PRO A 643 -15.61 5.09 51.46
N LEU A 644 -14.86 4.11 50.90
CA LEU A 644 -14.53 4.05 49.50
C LEU A 644 -15.63 3.30 48.73
N GLU A 645 -16.20 3.94 47.73
CA GLU A 645 -17.13 3.38 46.76
C GLU A 645 -16.49 3.46 45.41
N LEU A 646 -16.51 2.36 44.63
CA LEU A 646 -15.93 2.29 43.30
C LEU A 646 -16.99 2.01 42.22
N GLY A 647 -16.68 2.38 40.99
CA GLY A 647 -17.29 1.79 39.82
C GLY A 647 -16.21 1.22 38.93
N VAL A 648 -16.36 -0.03 38.50
CA VAL A 648 -15.36 -0.69 37.67
C VAL A 648 -15.90 -0.94 36.27
N GLY A 649 -15.17 -0.49 35.26
CA GLY A 649 -15.43 -0.80 33.84
C GLY A 649 -14.35 -1.70 33.29
N VAL A 650 -14.75 -2.82 32.69
CA VAL A 650 -13.87 -3.78 32.02
C VAL A 650 -14.20 -3.77 30.53
N ALA A 651 -13.27 -3.35 29.68
CA ALA A 651 -13.45 -3.28 28.24
C ALA A 651 -12.38 -4.07 27.51
N TYR A 652 -12.79 -5.05 26.71
CA TYR A 652 -11.93 -5.82 25.80
C TYR A 652 -11.94 -5.17 24.40
N GLN A 653 -10.79 -5.24 23.73
CA GLN A 653 -10.63 -4.89 22.34
C GLN A 653 -9.78 -5.94 21.62
N GLY A 654 -10.32 -6.55 20.55
CA GLY A 654 -9.68 -7.59 19.75
C GLY A 654 -8.56 -7.10 18.83
N SER A 655 -7.90 -5.99 19.16
CA SER A 655 -6.73 -5.46 18.45
C SER A 655 -5.71 -4.90 19.42
N ALA A 656 -4.47 -4.74 18.95
CA ALA A 656 -3.42 -4.09 19.75
C ALA A 656 -3.76 -2.62 20.03
N PRO A 657 -3.36 -2.06 21.18
CA PRO A 657 -3.43 -0.63 21.40
C PRO A 657 -2.40 0.11 20.55
N THR A 658 -2.63 1.37 20.25
CA THR A 658 -1.64 2.26 19.66
C THR A 658 -0.98 3.11 20.72
N TYR A 659 0.24 3.60 20.44
CA TYR A 659 0.99 4.43 21.40
C TYR A 659 1.41 5.74 20.73
N TRP A 660 1.36 6.80 21.52
CA TRP A 660 1.96 8.08 21.22
C TRP A 660 3.04 8.39 22.25
N THR A 661 4.12 9.05 21.84
CA THR A 661 5.21 9.43 22.74
C THR A 661 5.24 10.94 22.91
N ASP A 662 5.30 11.37 24.15
CA ASP A 662 5.50 12.77 24.55
C ASP A 662 6.74 12.84 25.46
N GLY A 663 7.87 13.22 24.88
CA GLY A 663 9.19 13.09 25.53
C GLY A 663 9.48 11.63 25.92
N ASP A 664 9.74 11.40 27.22
CA ASP A 664 9.98 10.06 27.78
C ASP A 664 8.69 9.31 28.17
N SER A 665 7.54 9.95 28.04
CA SER A 665 6.24 9.38 28.42
C SER A 665 5.58 8.68 27.24
N ARG A 666 5.06 7.47 27.46
CA ARG A 666 4.29 6.70 26.49
C ARG A 666 2.82 6.77 26.85
N ILE A 667 2.00 7.27 25.94
CA ILE A 667 0.56 7.40 26.11
C ILE A 667 -0.12 6.35 25.25
N MET A 668 -0.92 5.48 25.88
CA MET A 668 -1.72 4.47 25.18
C MET A 668 -2.99 5.09 24.64
N ILE A 669 -3.30 4.78 23.38
CA ILE A 669 -4.55 5.14 22.70
C ILE A 669 -5.30 3.86 22.38
N SER A 670 -6.53 3.74 22.89
CA SER A 670 -7.36 2.56 22.70
C SER A 670 -8.84 2.91 22.82
N LYS A 671 -9.70 2.30 22.01
CA LYS A 671 -11.16 2.38 22.18
C LYS A 671 -11.59 1.78 23.52
N ALA A 672 -10.93 0.69 23.96
CA ALA A 672 -11.20 0.06 25.24
C ALA A 672 -10.97 1.00 26.43
N LEU A 673 -10.02 1.95 26.30
CA LEU A 673 -9.76 2.96 27.34
C LEU A 673 -10.97 3.89 27.52
N ASN A 674 -11.48 4.45 26.43
CA ASN A 674 -12.64 5.33 26.47
C ASN A 674 -13.91 4.56 26.89
N LEU A 675 -14.04 3.31 26.49
CA LEU A 675 -15.19 2.49 26.84
C LEU A 675 -15.15 2.11 28.32
N SER A 676 -14.00 1.70 28.85
CA SER A 676 -13.87 1.39 30.29
C SER A 676 -14.19 2.58 31.21
N ASP A 677 -13.87 3.80 30.74
CA ASP A 677 -14.26 5.04 31.41
C ASP A 677 -15.79 5.19 31.49
N ARG A 678 -16.49 5.00 30.36
CA ARG A 678 -17.97 5.05 30.32
C ARG A 678 -18.61 3.96 31.20
N LEU A 679 -18.08 2.72 31.11
CA LEU A 679 -18.59 1.58 31.88
C LEU A 679 -18.38 1.75 33.40
N SER A 680 -17.28 2.39 33.78
CA SER A 680 -17.04 2.72 35.21
C SER A 680 -17.95 3.83 35.73
N GLY A 681 -18.67 4.56 34.89
CA GLY A 681 -19.42 5.75 35.22
C GLY A 681 -20.65 5.50 36.12
N CYS A 682 -21.07 6.50 36.91
CA CYS A 682 -22.32 6.52 37.68
C CYS A 682 -23.01 7.88 37.61
N ALA A 683 -24.15 7.92 36.98
CA ALA A 683 -24.94 9.17 36.82
C ALA A 683 -25.63 9.58 38.13
N LYS A 684 -25.57 10.85 38.47
CA LYS A 684 -26.25 11.42 39.67
C LYS A 684 -27.76 11.10 39.68
N LEU A 685 -28.39 11.06 38.50
CA LEU A 685 -29.81 10.74 38.33
C LEU A 685 -30.10 9.31 38.78
N ALA A 686 -29.30 8.34 38.25
CA ALA A 686 -29.44 6.93 38.61
C ALA A 686 -29.18 6.68 40.09
N LYS A 687 -28.18 7.35 40.67
CA LYS A 687 -27.90 7.27 42.12
C LYS A 687 -29.09 7.71 42.96
N ARG A 688 -29.82 8.76 42.58
CA ARG A 688 -31.03 9.23 43.31
C ARG A 688 -32.19 8.25 43.20
N LEU A 689 -32.35 7.56 42.05
CA LEU A 689 -33.42 6.60 41.83
C LEU A 689 -33.28 5.35 42.71
N LEU A 690 -32.04 4.94 43.00
CA LEU A 690 -31.74 3.64 43.62
C LEU A 690 -31.21 3.75 45.07
N THR A 691 -31.00 4.95 45.65
CA THR A 691 -30.35 5.17 46.96
C THR A 691 -31.03 4.48 48.15
N ARG A 692 -32.20 3.90 48.03
CA ARG A 692 -32.97 3.33 49.14
C ARG A 692 -33.37 1.86 48.95
N GLN A 693 -32.78 1.17 48.00
CA GLN A 693 -33.20 -0.19 47.62
C GLN A 693 -32.05 -1.14 47.75
N GLU A 694 -32.20 -2.17 48.55
CA GLU A 694 -31.25 -3.28 48.61
C GLU A 694 -31.46 -4.20 47.44
N SER A 695 -30.36 -4.63 46.79
CA SER A 695 -30.36 -5.56 45.67
C SER A 695 -29.06 -6.33 45.63
N ASP A 696 -29.10 -7.56 45.20
CA ASP A 696 -27.92 -8.42 44.95
C ASP A 696 -27.03 -7.91 43.82
N PHE A 697 -27.51 -6.91 43.09
CA PHE A 697 -26.81 -6.33 41.95
C PHE A 697 -26.38 -4.91 42.22
N SER A 698 -25.22 -4.55 41.70
CA SER A 698 -24.57 -3.23 41.85
C SER A 698 -24.56 -2.38 40.59
N LEU A 699 -25.09 -2.93 39.49
CA LEU A 699 -25.11 -2.28 38.18
C LEU A 699 -26.51 -2.24 37.60
N PHE A 700 -26.97 -1.06 37.16
CA PHE A 700 -28.23 -0.88 36.45
C PHE A 700 -28.10 0.19 35.37
N GLN A 701 -28.82 -0.01 34.26
CA GLN A 701 -28.85 0.94 33.17
C GLN A 701 -30.25 1.40 32.84
N PHE A 702 -30.39 2.70 32.52
CA PHE A 702 -31.65 3.32 32.15
C PHE A 702 -31.52 4.09 30.84
N LEU A 703 -32.53 4.01 29.97
CA LEU A 703 -32.61 4.73 28.69
C LEU A 703 -33.55 5.93 28.86
N THR A 704 -33.07 7.13 28.50
CA THR A 704 -33.85 8.36 28.52
C THR A 704 -34.45 8.75 27.17
N ALA A 705 -34.15 7.99 26.11
CA ALA A 705 -34.65 8.22 24.75
C ALA A 705 -35.80 7.28 24.37
N LEU A 706 -36.66 7.71 23.44
CA LEU A 706 -37.71 6.92 22.82
C LEU A 706 -37.10 5.93 21.81
N GLU A 707 -37.78 4.78 21.58
CA GLU A 707 -37.39 3.72 20.66
C GLU A 707 -37.13 4.27 19.24
N GLY A 708 -35.97 3.90 18.63
CA GLY A 708 -35.62 4.20 17.25
C GLY A 708 -34.22 4.79 16.99
N ALA A 709 -33.44 5.08 18.04
CA ALA A 709 -32.06 5.57 17.89
C ALA A 709 -31.11 4.44 17.46
N SER A 710 -30.08 4.76 16.68
CA SER A 710 -28.99 3.83 16.33
C SER A 710 -28.19 3.40 17.56
N SER A 711 -27.44 2.27 17.49
CA SER A 711 -26.66 1.73 18.61
C SER A 711 -25.65 2.75 19.17
N GLU A 712 -25.10 3.62 18.33
CA GLU A 712 -24.12 4.65 18.74
C GLU A 712 -24.83 5.83 19.43
N GLU A 713 -26.04 6.21 18.97
CA GLU A 713 -26.85 7.26 19.60
C GLU A 713 -27.45 6.80 20.94
N LEU A 714 -27.78 5.51 21.08
CA LEU A 714 -28.30 4.96 22.32
C LEU A 714 -27.35 5.12 23.50
N ASP A 715 -26.04 5.06 23.28
CA ASP A 715 -25.02 5.20 24.33
C ASP A 715 -25.00 6.61 24.96
N GLU A 716 -25.39 7.64 24.21
CA GLU A 716 -25.55 9.02 24.72
C GLU A 716 -26.74 9.20 25.63
N PHE A 717 -27.79 8.38 25.46
CA PHE A 717 -29.03 8.40 26.27
C PHE A 717 -29.01 7.41 27.41
N LEU A 718 -27.91 6.67 27.62
CA LEU A 718 -27.76 5.71 28.70
C LEU A 718 -27.37 6.40 30.01
N VAL A 719 -28.21 6.21 31.02
CA VAL A 719 -27.96 6.64 32.39
C VAL A 719 -27.54 5.43 33.21
N ARG A 720 -26.25 5.36 33.54
CA ARG A 720 -25.66 4.22 34.28
C ARG A 720 -25.71 4.44 35.79
N TYR A 721 -26.05 3.36 36.52
CA TYR A 721 -25.82 3.21 37.97
C TYR A 721 -24.76 2.13 38.13
N ASN A 722 -23.61 2.47 38.62
CA ASN A 722 -22.51 1.56 38.91
C ASN A 722 -21.88 1.95 40.25
N MET A 723 -22.26 1.23 41.33
CA MET A 723 -21.81 1.49 42.71
C MET A 723 -21.31 0.19 43.27
N ASN A 724 -20.01 0.06 43.47
CA ASN A 724 -19.32 -1.16 43.79
C ASN A 724 -19.65 -2.33 42.84
N GLY A 725 -19.97 -1.98 41.60
CA GLY A 725 -20.29 -2.90 40.53
C GLY A 725 -19.16 -2.97 39.48
N ILE A 726 -19.22 -4.00 38.65
CA ILE A 726 -18.27 -4.26 37.56
C ILE A 726 -19.06 -4.45 36.28
N GLU A 727 -18.91 -3.55 35.32
CA GLU A 727 -19.53 -3.64 34.01
C GLU A 727 -18.52 -4.18 32.98
N LEU A 728 -18.91 -5.21 32.21
CA LEU A 728 -18.13 -5.79 31.12
C LEU A 728 -18.77 -5.44 29.78
N ASN A 729 -17.98 -5.00 28.78
CA ASN A 729 -18.51 -4.74 27.45
C ASN A 729 -18.92 -6.03 26.71
N GLU A 730 -19.76 -5.89 25.69
CA GLU A 730 -20.32 -7.01 24.93
C GLU A 730 -19.21 -7.84 24.23
N GLU A 731 -18.21 -7.17 23.60
CA GLU A 731 -17.06 -7.86 23.02
C GLU A 731 -16.28 -8.65 24.08
N GLY A 732 -16.16 -8.10 25.28
CA GLY A 732 -15.55 -8.77 26.42
C GLY A 732 -16.34 -9.99 26.87
N PHE A 733 -17.67 -9.93 26.92
CA PHE A 733 -18.50 -11.10 27.23
C PHE A 733 -18.38 -12.18 26.17
N SER A 734 -18.36 -11.82 24.88
CA SER A 734 -18.14 -12.76 23.78
C SER A 734 -16.78 -13.45 23.92
N LYS A 735 -15.72 -12.69 24.17
CA LYS A 735 -14.37 -13.22 24.38
C LYS A 735 -14.28 -14.11 25.62
N LEU A 736 -14.94 -13.74 26.71
CA LEU A 736 -15.00 -14.55 27.93
C LEU A 736 -15.61 -15.93 27.66
N SER A 737 -16.66 -15.99 26.83
CA SER A 737 -17.29 -17.25 26.41
C SER A 737 -16.36 -18.17 25.59
N GLU A 738 -15.32 -17.60 24.95
CA GLU A 738 -14.26 -18.35 24.29
C GLU A 738 -13.16 -18.81 25.26
N GLU A 739 -12.90 -18.02 26.30
CA GLU A 739 -11.82 -18.28 27.28
C GLU A 739 -12.15 -19.36 28.29
N ILE A 740 -13.44 -19.43 28.70
CA ILE A 740 -13.93 -20.40 29.72
C ILE A 740 -15.29 -20.96 29.27
N SER A 741 -15.60 -22.17 29.76
CA SER A 741 -16.92 -22.75 29.57
C SER A 741 -17.95 -22.07 30.46
N LEU A 742 -18.85 -21.30 29.88
CA LEU A 742 -19.93 -20.64 30.60
C LEU A 742 -21.20 -21.52 30.58
N ASN A 743 -21.71 -21.81 31.76
CA ASN A 743 -23.05 -22.35 31.95
C ASN A 743 -24.02 -21.20 32.25
N SER A 744 -25.32 -21.40 32.00
CA SER A 744 -26.33 -20.41 32.30
C SER A 744 -27.49 -21.00 33.11
N ILE A 745 -28.10 -20.19 33.94
CA ILE A 745 -29.29 -20.51 34.69
C ILE A 745 -30.24 -19.32 34.73
N ASP A 746 -31.53 -19.59 34.51
CA ASP A 746 -32.59 -18.62 34.70
C ASP A 746 -33.21 -18.76 36.09
N THR A 747 -33.21 -17.65 36.84
CA THR A 747 -33.75 -17.58 38.18
C THR A 747 -34.56 -16.30 38.37
N LYS A 748 -35.43 -16.26 39.40
CA LYS A 748 -36.18 -15.04 39.72
C LYS A 748 -35.56 -14.41 40.95
N LEU A 749 -35.08 -13.18 40.77
CA LEU A 749 -34.42 -12.40 41.82
C LEU A 749 -35.14 -11.08 42.09
N ASP A 750 -34.94 -10.57 43.27
CA ASP A 750 -35.51 -9.29 43.69
C ASP A 750 -34.72 -8.13 43.07
N MET A 751 -35.42 -7.30 42.29
CA MET A 751 -34.89 -6.07 41.67
C MET A 751 -35.48 -4.86 42.37
N PRO A 752 -34.86 -3.69 42.21
CA PRO A 752 -35.39 -2.44 42.76
C PRO A 752 -36.84 -2.11 42.37
N TRP A 753 -37.31 -2.72 41.30
CA TRP A 753 -38.67 -2.52 40.75
C TRP A 753 -39.60 -3.76 40.90
N GLY A 754 -39.17 -4.80 41.59
CA GLY A 754 -39.96 -6.02 41.80
C GLY A 754 -39.20 -7.29 41.32
N LYS A 755 -39.81 -8.48 41.46
CA LYS A 755 -39.22 -9.74 41.05
C LYS A 755 -39.13 -9.85 39.53
N GLU A 756 -37.96 -10.16 39.04
CA GLU A 756 -37.67 -10.32 37.61
C GLU A 756 -36.92 -11.65 37.32
N ALA A 757 -37.17 -12.21 36.16
CA ALA A 757 -36.39 -13.34 35.66
C ALA A 757 -35.01 -12.86 35.21
N VAL A 758 -33.96 -13.43 35.71
CA VAL A 758 -32.57 -13.07 35.48
C VAL A 758 -31.80 -14.27 34.98
N THR A 759 -31.06 -14.11 33.92
CA THR A 759 -30.11 -15.12 33.46
C THR A 759 -28.75 -14.84 34.08
N LEU A 760 -28.28 -15.79 34.87
CA LEU A 760 -26.92 -15.81 35.43
C LEU A 760 -26.06 -16.75 34.59
N TYR A 761 -24.90 -16.26 34.21
CA TYR A 761 -23.84 -17.04 33.56
C TYR A 761 -22.75 -17.33 34.60
N PHE A 762 -22.19 -18.54 34.60
CA PHE A 762 -21.14 -18.89 35.52
C PHE A 762 -20.15 -19.88 34.92
N GLY A 763 -18.90 -19.80 35.35
CA GLY A 763 -17.82 -20.67 34.87
C GLY A 763 -16.63 -20.65 35.78
N GLU A 764 -15.81 -21.67 35.66
CA GLU A 764 -14.59 -21.85 36.45
C GLU A 764 -13.39 -21.27 35.70
N VAL A 765 -12.61 -20.43 36.38
CA VAL A 765 -11.41 -19.79 35.83
C VAL A 765 -10.18 -20.41 36.48
N PRO A 766 -9.36 -21.17 35.76
CA PRO A 766 -8.10 -21.68 36.30
C PRO A 766 -7.09 -20.54 36.55
N MET A 767 -6.60 -20.47 37.79
CA MET A 767 -5.66 -19.45 38.27
C MET A 767 -4.41 -20.10 38.86
N GLY A 768 -3.59 -20.74 37.99
CA GLY A 768 -2.45 -21.57 38.41
C GLY A 768 -2.91 -22.85 39.09
N GLU A 769 -2.57 -23.02 40.40
CA GLU A 769 -2.98 -24.18 41.17
C GLU A 769 -4.40 -24.07 41.78
N SER A 770 -5.05 -22.91 41.63
CA SER A 770 -6.40 -22.66 42.14
C SER A 770 -7.41 -22.46 41.03
N VAL A 771 -8.68 -22.69 41.34
CA VAL A 771 -9.80 -22.40 40.42
C VAL A 771 -10.72 -21.39 41.11
N GLU A 772 -11.07 -20.31 40.40
CA GLU A 772 -11.99 -19.31 40.92
C GLU A 772 -13.31 -19.35 40.12
N LEU A 773 -14.43 -19.37 40.83
CA LEU A 773 -15.76 -19.28 40.26
C LEU A 773 -16.03 -17.82 39.83
N LEU A 774 -16.50 -17.62 38.61
CA LEU A 774 -16.94 -16.33 38.07
C LEU A 774 -18.45 -16.42 37.78
N VAL A 775 -19.20 -15.43 38.27
CA VAL A 775 -20.66 -15.30 38.05
C VAL A 775 -20.94 -13.95 37.39
N LEU A 776 -21.73 -13.99 36.30
CA LEU A 776 -22.14 -12.79 35.57
C LEU A 776 -23.64 -12.76 35.41
N ARG A 777 -24.19 -11.55 35.33
CA ARG A 777 -25.58 -11.29 34.97
C ARG A 777 -25.66 -10.65 33.58
N LYS A 778 -26.56 -11.14 32.74
CA LYS A 778 -27.02 -10.38 31.57
C LYS A 778 -28.27 -9.58 31.98
N GLY A 779 -28.15 -8.27 32.07
CA GLY A 779 -29.24 -7.33 32.30
C GLY A 779 -29.69 -6.64 31.01
N PHE A 780 -30.85 -6.00 31.06
CA PHE A 780 -31.35 -5.13 29.98
C PHE A 780 -31.62 -3.74 30.54
N ALA A 781 -31.19 -2.73 29.79
CA ALA A 781 -31.46 -1.34 30.16
C ALA A 781 -32.97 -1.10 30.21
N ARG A 782 -33.44 -0.32 31.23
CA ARG A 782 -34.84 -0.02 31.37
C ARG A 782 -35.17 1.40 30.92
N GLN A 783 -36.35 1.62 30.41
CA GLN A 783 -36.79 2.96 30.04
C GLN A 783 -36.93 3.83 31.30
N LEU A 784 -36.43 5.04 31.28
CA LEU A 784 -36.68 6.05 32.29
C LEU A 784 -37.75 7.01 31.79
N LEU A 785 -38.91 6.96 32.39
CA LEU A 785 -40.04 7.79 31.99
C LEU A 785 -39.86 9.25 32.46
N PRO A 786 -40.47 10.24 31.77
CA PRO A 786 -40.35 11.66 32.12
C PRO A 786 -40.80 12.00 33.53
N ASP A 787 -41.68 11.19 34.15
CA ASP A 787 -42.12 11.33 35.54
C ASP A 787 -41.11 10.75 36.56
N GLY A 788 -39.98 10.22 36.09
CA GLY A 788 -38.94 9.64 36.93
C GLY A 788 -39.19 8.20 37.34
N LYS A 789 -40.22 7.53 36.80
CA LYS A 789 -40.48 6.10 37.05
C LYS A 789 -39.68 5.20 36.12
N ILE A 790 -39.36 4.01 36.63
CA ILE A 790 -38.69 2.98 35.87
C ILE A 790 -39.73 2.19 35.04
N GLY A 791 -39.56 2.24 33.70
CA GLY A 791 -40.46 1.61 32.73
C GLY A 791 -40.07 0.16 32.37
N ALA A 792 -40.50 -0.27 31.21
CA ALA A 792 -40.24 -1.62 30.67
C ALA A 792 -38.76 -1.84 30.34
N PRO A 793 -38.26 -3.10 30.34
CA PRO A 793 -36.93 -3.41 29.81
C PRO A 793 -36.85 -3.12 28.30
N SER A 794 -35.72 -2.61 27.86
CA SER A 794 -35.39 -2.41 26.45
C SER A 794 -34.73 -3.67 25.86
N THR A 795 -34.37 -3.61 24.60
CA THR A 795 -33.56 -4.67 23.95
C THR A 795 -32.06 -4.50 24.13
N HIS A 796 -31.59 -3.41 24.80
CA HIS A 796 -30.17 -3.11 25.00
C HIS A 796 -29.60 -3.91 26.16
N PRO A 797 -28.73 -4.92 25.91
CA PRO A 797 -28.15 -5.75 26.96
C PRO A 797 -26.95 -5.06 27.59
N TYR A 798 -26.70 -5.38 28.86
CA TYR A 798 -25.44 -5.09 29.55
C TYR A 798 -25.02 -6.29 30.43
N TYR A 799 -23.73 -6.37 30.75
CA TYR A 799 -23.17 -7.50 31.47
C TYR A 799 -22.51 -7.02 32.76
N GLU A 800 -22.97 -7.58 33.87
CA GLU A 800 -22.42 -7.34 35.22
C GLU A 800 -21.64 -8.54 35.69
N VAL A 801 -20.39 -8.34 36.13
CA VAL A 801 -19.69 -9.34 36.94
C VAL A 801 -20.23 -9.22 38.37
N CYS A 802 -20.94 -10.25 38.80
CA CYS A 802 -21.59 -10.27 40.13
C CYS A 802 -20.57 -10.23 41.25
N THR A 803 -20.91 -9.50 42.33
CA THR A 803 -20.07 -9.36 43.54
C THR A 803 -20.75 -9.84 44.83
N SER A 804 -22.09 -10.04 44.82
CA SER A 804 -22.85 -10.52 45.97
C SER A 804 -22.47 -11.94 46.36
N PRO A 805 -22.04 -12.22 47.61
CA PRO A 805 -21.75 -13.57 48.08
C PRO A 805 -22.95 -14.53 47.95
N ASP A 806 -24.17 -14.03 48.14
CA ASP A 806 -25.40 -14.84 48.10
C ASP A 806 -25.62 -15.43 46.67
N LEU A 807 -25.28 -14.69 45.62
CA LEU A 807 -25.32 -15.19 44.24
C LEU A 807 -24.27 -16.28 43.98
N TYR A 808 -23.09 -16.17 44.58
CA TYR A 808 -22.05 -17.18 44.46
C TYR A 808 -22.43 -18.46 45.26
N GLU A 809 -23.06 -18.32 46.44
CA GLU A 809 -23.59 -19.44 47.21
C GLU A 809 -24.73 -20.15 46.51
N LEU A 810 -25.65 -19.40 45.89
CA LEU A 810 -26.73 -19.93 45.04
C LEU A 810 -26.17 -20.79 43.90
N VAL A 811 -25.23 -20.26 43.14
CA VAL A 811 -24.60 -20.99 42.02
C VAL A 811 -23.83 -22.20 42.51
N ALA A 812 -23.05 -22.10 43.61
CA ALA A 812 -22.32 -23.21 44.17
C ALA A 812 -23.23 -24.32 44.72
N ALA A 813 -24.39 -23.99 45.27
CA ALA A 813 -25.41 -24.95 45.71
C ALA A 813 -26.01 -25.71 44.51
N LEU A 814 -26.28 -25.02 43.41
CA LEU A 814 -26.79 -25.61 42.17
C LEU A 814 -25.79 -26.56 41.52
N LEU A 815 -24.50 -26.19 41.46
CA LEU A 815 -23.42 -27.05 40.95
C LEU A 815 -23.32 -28.32 41.78
N ARG A 816 -23.41 -28.24 43.12
CA ARG A 816 -23.39 -29.44 44.02
C ARG A 816 -24.61 -30.32 43.74
N SER A 817 -25.79 -29.75 43.53
CA SER A 817 -27.01 -30.54 43.24
C SER A 817 -26.93 -31.27 41.87
N GLN A 818 -26.36 -30.65 40.87
CA GLN A 818 -26.15 -31.25 39.54
C GLN A 818 -25.10 -32.37 39.57
N GLN A 819 -24.01 -32.21 40.33
CA GLN A 819 -23.00 -33.27 40.51
C GLN A 819 -23.60 -34.49 41.26
N VAL A 820 -24.44 -34.28 42.28
CA VAL A 820 -25.15 -35.37 42.97
C VAL A 820 -26.12 -36.08 42.01
N ALA A 821 -26.84 -35.35 41.19
CA ALA A 821 -27.76 -35.97 40.21
C ALA A 821 -27.02 -36.78 39.14
N ALA A 822 -25.87 -36.27 38.61
CA ALA A 822 -25.05 -36.98 37.64
C ALA A 822 -24.39 -38.26 38.25
N VAL A 823 -24.02 -38.25 39.53
CA VAL A 823 -23.51 -39.46 40.24
C VAL A 823 -24.61 -40.47 40.45
N VAL A 824 -25.84 -40.06 40.75
CA VAL A 824 -26.98 -40.95 40.91
C VAL A 824 -27.39 -41.55 39.57
N GLU A 825 -27.35 -40.82 38.45
CA GLU A 825 -27.58 -41.37 37.11
C GLU A 825 -26.48 -42.33 36.63
N ALA A 826 -25.23 -42.09 37.03
CA ALA A 826 -24.10 -42.96 36.66
C ALA A 826 -24.05 -44.26 37.51
N VAL A 827 -24.77 -44.32 38.62
CA VAL A 827 -24.85 -45.50 39.54
C VAL A 827 -26.18 -46.28 39.36
N SER A 828 -27.18 -45.67 38.67
CA SER A 828 -28.38 -46.37 38.22
C SER A 828 -28.24 -46.94 36.81
#